data_7e768888718f13dc2e9642e9655017ad
#
_entry.id   7e768888718f13dc2e9642e9655017ad
#
_cell.length_a   1.000
_cell.length_b   1.000
_cell.length_c   1.000
_cell.angle_alpha   90.00
_cell.angle_beta   90.00
_cell.angle_gamma   90.00
#
_symmetry.space_group_name_H-M   'P 1'
#
loop_
_entity.id
_entity.type
_entity.pdbx_description
1 polymer ?
#
loop_
_entity_poly.entity_id
_entity_poly.type
_entity_poly.pdbx_seq_one_letter_code
_entity_poly.pdbx_strand_id
1 'polypeptide(L)'
;MKIIIKNEIRGRIRFCLQKKRYTAEEADTLQFYLLSLPGVTSVKVYERTGSAAVCYTGAREDLVRGILAFSFDKPEYRALVPEHTGRALANQYREKIITEVVSHFACRLFLPKPFRFCRMMIRAAGFMRAGAGCLRRGKLEVPVLDAAAIAVSILRKDYKTASSVMFLLKIGDTLEEWTHKKSVEDLARSMALADRKCWLVGDGDKEILVNVNDVHPGDIIAVHTGTVIPLDGKVISGEATVNQASLTGEGIPVPKNAGAYVYAGTAIEEGGLRIQVEHAKGATRYEKIIRMIEESQKLRTGVESRAESLADRLVPWSLGGTVLTWLFTGNTQKALSILMVDFSCALKLSMPVTVLSAMRECQEHQLTVKGGKYLELLAEADTIVFDKTGTLTRACPTVADVIPFGENDRDEILRIAACLEEHFPHSIANAVVAEAARRGLGHEEMHREVQYVVAHGIASLIEGKKAVIGSGHFVFEDEQCRIPEGEEEKFKSISHEYSHLYLAIGGVLAAVICISDPMRPEVPDVIKKLREAGFSNIVMMTGDSRHTAAAIAEKAGVDDFRAEVLPEDKAAYIEEQKAKGHRVIMIGDGVNDSPALSAADVGIAISEGAQLAREIADITVSEDNLYRLVLLKEISNALFRRVSFNYRFVIGYNMGLILLGLFGILPPGVSALLHNTSTLGIGLHSMTNLLPEEKTCERISEKRSQSLASA
;
A
#
# COMPACT_ATOMS: atom_id res chain seq x y z
N MET A 1 -12.75 -33.50 20.31
CA MET A 1 -13.88 -33.50 19.33
C MET A 1 -13.69 -34.65 18.33
N LYS A 2 -14.78 -35.29 17.82
CA LYS A 2 -14.66 -36.29 16.72
C LYS A 2 -14.65 -35.55 15.40
N ILE A 3 -13.64 -35.80 14.56
CA ILE A 3 -13.49 -35.22 13.22
C ILE A 3 -13.84 -36.29 12.21
N ILE A 4 -14.60 -35.92 11.17
CA ILE A 4 -14.91 -36.81 10.04
C ILE A 4 -14.28 -36.15 8.80
N ILE A 5 -13.22 -36.76 8.27
CA ILE A 5 -12.62 -36.34 7.00
C ILE A 5 -13.56 -36.78 5.88
N LYS A 6 -14.07 -35.80 5.10
CA LYS A 6 -14.98 -36.03 3.96
C LYS A 6 -14.25 -36.23 2.64
N ASN A 7 -13.15 -35.53 2.46
CA ASN A 7 -12.32 -35.61 1.26
C ASN A 7 -10.92 -35.13 1.58
N GLU A 8 -9.91 -35.78 1.01
CA GLU A 8 -8.52 -35.43 1.18
C GLU A 8 -7.79 -35.57 -0.15
N ILE A 9 -7.03 -34.56 -0.53
CA ILE A 9 -6.07 -34.56 -1.63
C ILE A 9 -4.77 -33.92 -1.12
N ARG A 10 -3.66 -34.14 -1.80
CA ARG A 10 -2.36 -33.61 -1.39
C ARG A 10 -2.46 -32.07 -1.22
N GLY A 11 -2.14 -31.58 -0.01
CA GLY A 11 -2.21 -30.16 0.35
C GLY A 11 -3.61 -29.61 0.66
N ARG A 12 -4.68 -30.44 0.65
CA ARG A 12 -6.04 -29.99 0.97
C ARG A 12 -6.86 -31.06 1.69
N ILE A 13 -7.42 -30.71 2.85
CA ILE A 13 -8.30 -31.58 3.64
C ILE A 13 -9.66 -30.90 3.77
N ARG A 14 -10.75 -31.66 3.55
CA ARG A 14 -12.11 -31.27 3.89
C ARG A 14 -12.64 -32.15 5.01
N PHE A 15 -13.07 -31.54 6.10
CA PHE A 15 -13.56 -32.27 7.27
C PHE A 15 -14.84 -31.64 7.84
N CYS A 16 -15.52 -32.39 8.71
CA CYS A 16 -16.62 -31.93 9.52
C CYS A 16 -16.30 -32.17 10.99
N LEU A 17 -16.56 -31.20 11.83
CA LEU A 17 -16.73 -31.38 13.26
C LEU A 17 -18.15 -31.94 13.49
N GLN A 18 -18.38 -32.59 14.64
CA GLN A 18 -19.63 -33.33 14.96
C GLN A 18 -20.95 -32.49 14.90
N LYS A 19 -20.91 -31.28 14.38
CA LYS A 19 -22.04 -30.35 14.27
C LYS A 19 -22.53 -30.27 12.82
N LYS A 20 -23.85 -30.46 12.60
CA LYS A 20 -24.43 -30.48 11.25
C LYS A 20 -24.50 -29.09 10.59
N ARG A 21 -24.47 -28.03 11.37
CA ARG A 21 -24.49 -26.62 10.91
C ARG A 21 -23.72 -25.76 11.89
N TYR A 22 -23.05 -24.72 11.43
CA TYR A 22 -22.42 -23.69 12.25
C TYR A 22 -23.25 -22.42 12.23
N THR A 23 -23.26 -21.67 13.34
CA THR A 23 -23.65 -20.25 13.32
C THR A 23 -22.58 -19.44 12.59
N ALA A 24 -22.87 -18.17 12.25
CA ALA A 24 -21.89 -17.30 11.61
C ALA A 24 -20.64 -17.11 12.51
N GLU A 25 -20.86 -16.85 13.81
CA GLU A 25 -19.77 -16.71 14.82
C GLU A 25 -18.93 -17.97 14.95
N GLU A 26 -19.55 -19.15 15.02
CA GLU A 26 -18.85 -20.42 15.10
C GLU A 26 -18.03 -20.71 13.84
N ALA A 27 -18.57 -20.36 12.69
CA ALA A 27 -17.87 -20.53 11.41
C ALA A 27 -16.67 -19.58 11.31
N ASP A 28 -16.80 -18.35 11.80
CA ASP A 28 -15.72 -17.38 11.85
C ASP A 28 -14.66 -17.82 12.87
N THR A 29 -15.04 -18.21 14.09
CA THR A 29 -14.12 -18.72 15.10
C THR A 29 -13.31 -19.90 14.58
N LEU A 30 -13.97 -20.86 13.92
CA LEU A 30 -13.29 -22.01 13.32
C LEU A 30 -12.35 -21.58 12.18
N GLN A 31 -12.79 -20.64 11.34
CA GLN A 31 -12.00 -20.16 10.20
C GLN A 31 -10.72 -19.46 10.67
N PHE A 32 -10.83 -18.52 11.60
CA PHE A 32 -9.67 -17.76 12.08
C PHE A 32 -8.72 -18.62 12.91
N TYR A 33 -9.24 -19.53 13.71
CA TYR A 33 -8.41 -20.51 14.40
C TYR A 33 -7.60 -21.38 13.43
N LEU A 34 -8.24 -21.89 12.36
CA LEU A 34 -7.54 -22.72 11.38
C LEU A 34 -6.49 -21.92 10.59
N LEU A 35 -6.75 -20.63 10.32
CA LEU A 35 -5.79 -19.73 9.68
C LEU A 35 -4.58 -19.42 10.58
N SER A 36 -4.74 -19.46 11.91
CA SER A 36 -3.62 -19.26 12.85
C SER A 36 -2.68 -20.47 12.98
N LEU A 37 -3.05 -21.63 12.42
CA LEU A 37 -2.21 -22.81 12.47
C LEU A 37 -1.03 -22.69 11.50
N PRO A 38 0.21 -23.08 11.91
CA PRO A 38 1.38 -23.01 11.05
C PRO A 38 1.21 -23.89 9.80
N GLY A 39 1.60 -23.35 8.65
CA GLY A 39 1.52 -24.05 7.38
C GLY A 39 0.14 -24.05 6.71
N VAL A 40 -0.90 -23.45 7.28
CA VAL A 40 -2.20 -23.28 6.65
C VAL A 40 -2.18 -22.08 5.72
N THR A 41 -2.52 -22.30 4.45
CA THR A 41 -2.52 -21.26 3.40
C THR A 41 -3.90 -20.69 3.14
N SER A 42 -4.96 -21.51 3.20
CA SER A 42 -6.33 -21.02 3.04
C SER A 42 -7.33 -21.91 3.76
N VAL A 43 -8.42 -21.28 4.24
CA VAL A 43 -9.51 -21.95 4.94
C VAL A 43 -10.85 -21.48 4.40
N LYS A 44 -11.75 -22.43 4.12
CA LYS A 44 -13.13 -22.12 3.76
C LYS A 44 -14.10 -22.94 4.62
N VAL A 45 -14.87 -22.28 5.47
CA VAL A 45 -15.86 -22.91 6.34
C VAL A 45 -17.26 -22.77 5.72
N TYR A 46 -17.97 -23.87 5.65
CA TYR A 46 -19.32 -23.98 5.08
C TYR A 46 -20.36 -24.14 6.19
N GLU A 47 -21.07 -23.09 6.55
CA GLU A 47 -22.05 -23.03 7.64
C GLU A 47 -23.15 -24.08 7.51
N ARG A 48 -23.75 -24.16 6.31
CA ARG A 48 -24.90 -25.05 6.04
C ARG A 48 -24.59 -26.54 6.12
N THR A 49 -23.36 -26.93 5.83
CA THR A 49 -22.93 -28.33 5.78
C THR A 49 -22.06 -28.72 6.96
N GLY A 50 -21.78 -27.78 7.88
CA GLY A 50 -20.90 -28.00 9.04
C GLY A 50 -19.52 -28.54 8.65
N SER A 51 -19.00 -28.12 7.47
CA SER A 51 -17.71 -28.60 6.98
C SER A 51 -16.73 -27.47 6.76
N ALA A 52 -15.43 -27.75 6.94
CA ALA A 52 -14.34 -26.86 6.63
C ALA A 52 -13.39 -27.52 5.61
N ALA A 53 -12.91 -26.73 4.64
CA ALA A 53 -11.86 -27.12 3.72
C ALA A 53 -10.63 -26.27 4.02
N VAL A 54 -9.49 -26.92 4.22
CA VAL A 54 -8.21 -26.31 4.59
C VAL A 54 -7.18 -26.69 3.54
N CYS A 55 -6.51 -25.70 2.96
CA CYS A 55 -5.31 -25.89 2.16
C CYS A 55 -4.09 -25.64 3.04
N TYR A 56 -3.07 -26.48 2.92
CA TYR A 56 -1.89 -26.42 3.79
C TYR A 56 -0.62 -26.83 3.06
N THR A 57 0.51 -26.29 3.57
CA THR A 57 1.88 -26.66 3.17
C THR A 57 2.57 -27.17 4.42
N GLY A 58 3.02 -28.43 4.42
CA GLY A 58 3.68 -29.03 5.58
C GLY A 58 3.16 -30.42 5.92
N ALA A 59 3.48 -30.91 7.14
CA ALA A 59 3.10 -32.23 7.58
C ALA A 59 1.59 -32.31 7.91
N ARG A 60 0.91 -33.31 7.34
CA ARG A 60 -0.51 -33.60 7.56
C ARG A 60 -0.86 -33.77 9.03
N GLU A 61 0.06 -34.44 9.75
CA GLU A 61 -0.15 -34.81 11.16
C GLU A 61 -0.25 -33.61 12.07
N ASP A 62 0.53 -32.57 11.80
CA ASP A 62 0.51 -31.33 12.58
C ASP A 62 -0.81 -30.57 12.39
N LEU A 63 -1.28 -30.50 11.14
CA LEU A 63 -2.59 -29.91 10.85
C LEU A 63 -3.72 -30.66 11.55
N VAL A 64 -3.73 -32.01 11.47
CA VAL A 64 -4.76 -32.83 12.11
C VAL A 64 -4.72 -32.70 13.62
N ARG A 65 -3.53 -32.60 14.22
CA ARG A 65 -3.34 -32.35 15.67
C ARG A 65 -3.91 -30.96 16.05
N GLY A 66 -3.63 -29.95 15.25
CA GLY A 66 -4.21 -28.59 15.44
C GLY A 66 -5.74 -28.61 15.36
N ILE A 67 -6.32 -29.28 14.35
CA ILE A 67 -7.77 -29.39 14.23
C ILE A 67 -8.40 -30.10 15.41
N LEU A 68 -7.76 -31.16 15.95
CA LEU A 68 -8.23 -31.91 17.13
C LEU A 68 -8.19 -31.10 18.42
N ALA A 69 -7.29 -30.13 18.55
CA ALA A 69 -7.16 -29.23 19.69
C ALA A 69 -8.24 -28.14 19.75
N PHE A 70 -9.00 -27.94 18.67
CA PHE A 70 -10.04 -26.92 18.57
C PHE A 70 -11.24 -27.20 19.49
N SER A 71 -11.74 -26.16 20.16
CA SER A 71 -13.00 -26.18 20.90
C SER A 71 -13.70 -24.82 20.76
N PHE A 72 -15.03 -24.83 20.55
CA PHE A 72 -15.85 -23.61 20.50
C PHE A 72 -16.00 -22.91 21.87
N ASP A 73 -15.70 -23.61 22.96
CA ASP A 73 -15.90 -23.12 24.33
C ASP A 73 -14.73 -22.29 24.85
N LYS A 74 -13.61 -22.26 24.14
CA LYS A 74 -12.43 -21.52 24.54
C LYS A 74 -12.55 -20.03 24.15
N PRO A 75 -12.53 -19.10 25.11
CA PRO A 75 -12.65 -17.66 24.82
C PRO A 75 -11.45 -17.14 24.01
N GLU A 76 -10.27 -17.74 24.15
CA GLU A 76 -9.05 -17.41 23.39
C GLU A 76 -9.27 -17.50 21.88
N TYR A 77 -10.06 -18.47 21.39
CA TYR A 77 -10.32 -18.64 19.95
C TYR A 77 -11.35 -17.63 19.43
N ARG A 78 -12.23 -17.11 20.30
CA ARG A 78 -13.14 -16.02 19.93
C ARG A 78 -12.39 -14.69 19.79
N ALA A 79 -11.33 -14.49 20.57
CA ALA A 79 -10.48 -13.31 20.48
C ALA A 79 -9.69 -13.23 19.15
N LEU A 80 -9.51 -14.36 18.46
CA LEU A 80 -8.90 -14.37 17.12
C LEU A 80 -9.82 -13.84 16.02
N VAL A 81 -11.13 -13.72 16.28
CA VAL A 81 -12.10 -13.27 15.27
C VAL A 81 -12.12 -11.74 15.25
N PRO A 82 -11.83 -11.08 14.11
CA PRO A 82 -11.98 -9.65 13.98
C PRO A 82 -13.42 -9.20 14.24
N GLU A 83 -13.63 -8.02 14.82
CA GLU A 83 -14.95 -7.45 15.09
C GLU A 83 -15.86 -7.39 13.83
N HIS A 84 -15.25 -7.23 12.67
CA HIS A 84 -15.95 -7.19 11.39
C HIS A 84 -15.48 -8.33 10.48
N THR A 85 -16.40 -9.27 10.19
CA THR A 85 -16.15 -10.37 9.27
C THR A 85 -16.96 -10.18 7.98
N GLY A 86 -16.33 -10.38 6.81
CA GLY A 86 -17.01 -10.30 5.50
C GLY A 86 -18.21 -11.25 5.36
N ARG A 87 -18.32 -12.22 6.27
CA ARG A 87 -19.44 -13.14 6.37
C ARG A 87 -20.69 -12.45 6.90
N ALA A 88 -20.58 -11.58 7.90
CA ALA A 88 -21.69 -10.81 8.46
C ALA A 88 -22.30 -9.90 7.37
N LEU A 89 -21.46 -9.17 6.64
CA LEU A 89 -21.88 -8.33 5.53
C LEU A 89 -22.59 -9.14 4.44
N ALA A 90 -21.98 -10.25 3.98
CA ALA A 90 -22.57 -11.10 2.95
C ALA A 90 -23.92 -11.69 3.38
N ASN A 91 -24.09 -12.08 4.64
CA ASN A 91 -25.35 -12.59 5.19
C ASN A 91 -26.42 -11.49 5.24
N GLN A 92 -26.07 -10.27 5.68
CA GLN A 92 -26.98 -9.13 5.72
C GLN A 92 -27.57 -8.81 4.33
N TYR A 93 -26.70 -8.72 3.31
CA TYR A 93 -27.18 -8.42 1.93
C TYR A 93 -27.92 -9.59 1.30
N ARG A 94 -27.52 -10.83 1.57
CA ARG A 94 -28.27 -12.01 1.15
C ARG A 94 -29.68 -12.01 1.73
N GLU A 95 -29.85 -11.67 3.01
CA GLU A 95 -31.18 -11.56 3.64
C GLU A 95 -32.01 -10.43 3.02
N LYS A 96 -31.41 -9.27 2.75
CA LYS A 96 -32.07 -8.16 2.05
C LYS A 96 -32.60 -8.62 0.68
N ILE A 97 -31.76 -9.28 -0.13
CA ILE A 97 -32.10 -9.76 -1.45
C ILE A 97 -33.21 -10.83 -1.37
N ILE A 98 -33.06 -11.82 -0.49
CA ILE A 98 -34.06 -12.88 -0.29
C ILE A 98 -35.38 -12.26 0.13
N THR A 99 -35.39 -11.31 1.05
CA THR A 99 -36.61 -10.62 1.52
C THR A 99 -37.26 -9.84 0.40
N GLU A 100 -36.54 -9.13 -0.45
CA GLU A 100 -37.09 -8.42 -1.61
C GLU A 100 -37.67 -9.40 -2.64
N VAL A 101 -36.96 -10.49 -2.95
CA VAL A 101 -37.43 -11.53 -3.89
C VAL A 101 -38.68 -12.20 -3.35
N VAL A 102 -38.63 -12.72 -2.13
CA VAL A 102 -39.79 -13.40 -1.49
C VAL A 102 -40.97 -12.43 -1.38
N SER A 103 -40.74 -11.20 -0.93
CA SER A 103 -41.78 -10.16 -0.84
C SER A 103 -42.38 -9.80 -2.19
N HIS A 104 -41.57 -9.73 -3.26
CA HIS A 104 -42.12 -9.48 -4.63
C HIS A 104 -43.01 -10.60 -5.10
N PHE A 105 -42.58 -11.86 -5.01
CA PHE A 105 -43.33 -13.01 -5.47
C PHE A 105 -44.52 -13.32 -4.56
N ALA A 106 -44.37 -13.24 -3.23
CA ALA A 106 -45.48 -13.45 -2.28
C ALA A 106 -46.59 -12.42 -2.50
N CYS A 107 -46.25 -11.15 -2.68
CA CYS A 107 -47.22 -10.12 -2.99
C CYS A 107 -47.91 -10.35 -4.33
N ARG A 108 -47.19 -10.88 -5.32
CA ARG A 108 -47.78 -11.23 -6.62
C ARG A 108 -48.75 -12.42 -6.53
N LEU A 109 -48.49 -13.36 -5.62
CA LEU A 109 -49.27 -14.59 -5.47
C LEU A 109 -50.45 -14.41 -4.52
N PHE A 110 -50.27 -13.78 -3.38
CA PHE A 110 -51.24 -13.75 -2.29
C PHE A 110 -52.00 -12.42 -2.13
N LEU A 111 -51.47 -11.29 -2.64
CA LEU A 111 -52.13 -9.99 -2.45
C LEU A 111 -53.21 -9.72 -3.50
N PRO A 112 -54.43 -9.26 -3.11
CA PRO A 112 -55.47 -8.81 -4.04
C PRO A 112 -55.00 -7.64 -4.93
N LYS A 113 -55.58 -7.52 -6.14
CA LYS A 113 -55.20 -6.50 -7.14
C LYS A 113 -55.12 -5.05 -6.60
N PRO A 114 -56.08 -4.54 -5.79
CA PRO A 114 -56.02 -3.15 -5.31
C PRO A 114 -54.84 -2.92 -4.37
N PHE A 115 -54.53 -3.87 -3.49
CA PHE A 115 -53.39 -3.74 -2.59
C PHE A 115 -52.06 -3.82 -3.33
N ARG A 116 -51.95 -4.62 -4.38
CA ARG A 116 -50.76 -4.64 -5.28
C ARG A 116 -50.55 -3.29 -5.94
N PHE A 117 -51.64 -2.66 -6.41
CA PHE A 117 -51.60 -1.34 -7.01
C PHE A 117 -51.12 -0.26 -5.99
N CYS A 118 -51.73 -0.23 -4.78
CA CYS A 118 -51.30 0.70 -3.72
C CYS A 118 -49.80 0.55 -3.39
N ARG A 119 -49.33 -0.68 -3.20
CA ARG A 119 -47.93 -0.94 -2.91
C ARG A 119 -47.01 -0.50 -4.04
N MET A 120 -47.40 -0.75 -5.30
CA MET A 120 -46.67 -0.31 -6.48
C MET A 120 -46.58 1.21 -6.51
N MET A 121 -47.67 1.93 -6.26
CA MET A 121 -47.69 3.41 -6.24
C MET A 121 -46.80 4.00 -5.13
N ILE A 122 -46.82 3.37 -3.94
CA ILE A 122 -45.92 3.79 -2.83
C ILE A 122 -44.44 3.65 -3.23
N ARG A 123 -44.06 2.53 -3.88
CA ARG A 123 -42.70 2.34 -4.38
C ARG A 123 -42.34 3.32 -5.50
N ALA A 124 -43.27 3.54 -6.45
CA ALA A 124 -43.11 4.48 -7.55
C ALA A 124 -42.86 5.92 -7.04
N ALA A 125 -43.56 6.32 -5.97
CA ALA A 125 -43.38 7.65 -5.36
C ALA A 125 -41.93 7.90 -4.89
N GLY A 126 -41.23 6.87 -4.46
CA GLY A 126 -39.81 6.95 -4.09
C GLY A 126 -38.91 7.31 -5.30
N PHE A 127 -39.07 6.59 -6.41
CA PHE A 127 -38.34 6.85 -7.66
C PHE A 127 -38.68 8.23 -8.25
N MET A 128 -39.98 8.58 -8.25
CA MET A 128 -40.40 9.91 -8.72
C MET A 128 -39.83 11.04 -7.90
N ARG A 129 -39.75 10.88 -6.57
CA ARG A 129 -39.13 11.88 -5.69
C ARG A 129 -37.64 12.01 -5.97
N ALA A 130 -36.93 10.92 -6.19
CA ALA A 130 -35.50 10.91 -6.54
C ALA A 130 -35.27 11.62 -7.88
N GLY A 131 -36.00 11.29 -8.93
CA GLY A 131 -35.90 11.96 -10.24
C GLY A 131 -36.24 13.44 -10.18
N ALA A 132 -37.33 13.81 -9.48
CA ALA A 132 -37.69 15.22 -9.29
C ALA A 132 -36.63 16.00 -8.49
N GLY A 133 -35.96 15.34 -7.54
CA GLY A 133 -34.85 15.93 -6.80
C GLY A 133 -33.65 16.27 -7.69
N CYS A 134 -33.32 15.41 -8.66
CA CYS A 134 -32.26 15.67 -9.64
C CYS A 134 -32.65 16.82 -10.59
N LEU A 135 -33.89 16.83 -11.09
CA LEU A 135 -34.37 17.90 -11.94
C LEU A 135 -34.39 19.28 -11.24
N ARG A 136 -34.77 19.33 -9.95
CA ARG A 136 -34.72 20.57 -9.16
C ARG A 136 -33.31 21.11 -9.00
N ARG A 137 -32.28 20.26 -9.02
CA ARG A 137 -30.86 20.63 -8.98
C ARG A 137 -30.31 21.01 -10.37
N GLY A 138 -31.14 20.96 -11.41
CA GLY A 138 -30.72 21.22 -12.80
C GLY A 138 -29.82 20.13 -13.40
N LYS A 139 -29.83 18.91 -12.82
CA LYS A 139 -28.99 17.80 -13.26
C LYS A 139 -29.84 16.71 -13.92
N LEU A 140 -29.37 16.18 -15.05
CA LEU A 140 -29.95 15.04 -15.75
C LEU A 140 -29.09 13.80 -15.44
N GLU A 141 -29.43 13.11 -14.35
CA GLU A 141 -28.76 11.91 -13.86
C GLU A 141 -29.70 10.69 -14.00
N VAL A 142 -29.17 9.47 -13.76
CA VAL A 142 -29.91 8.19 -13.87
C VAL A 142 -31.26 8.16 -13.18
N PRO A 143 -31.46 8.72 -11.97
CA PRO A 143 -32.78 8.72 -11.33
C PRO A 143 -33.89 9.40 -12.16
N VAL A 144 -33.51 10.27 -13.11
CA VAL A 144 -34.48 10.88 -14.05
C VAL A 144 -34.93 9.86 -15.10
N LEU A 145 -34.00 9.02 -15.61
CA LEU A 145 -34.33 7.93 -16.54
C LEU A 145 -35.28 6.91 -15.90
N ASP A 146 -34.93 6.47 -14.68
CA ASP A 146 -35.77 5.51 -13.93
C ASP A 146 -37.16 6.05 -13.66
N ALA A 147 -37.24 7.30 -13.18
CA ALA A 147 -38.52 7.96 -12.95
C ALA A 147 -39.35 8.07 -14.25
N ALA A 148 -38.71 8.45 -15.36
CA ALA A 148 -39.37 8.57 -16.67
C ALA A 148 -39.92 7.19 -17.14
N ALA A 149 -39.11 6.13 -17.04
CA ALA A 149 -39.49 4.78 -17.42
C ALA A 149 -40.66 4.24 -16.60
N ILE A 150 -40.64 4.46 -15.29
CA ILE A 150 -41.72 4.06 -14.37
C ILE A 150 -42.99 4.89 -14.65
N ALA A 151 -42.87 6.20 -14.82
CA ALA A 151 -43.98 7.09 -15.12
C ALA A 151 -44.70 6.71 -16.42
N VAL A 152 -43.97 6.50 -17.51
CA VAL A 152 -44.52 6.09 -18.81
C VAL A 152 -45.22 4.73 -18.69
N SER A 153 -44.65 3.76 -17.97
CA SER A 153 -45.26 2.47 -17.75
C SER A 153 -46.57 2.57 -16.97
N ILE A 154 -46.64 3.42 -15.95
CA ILE A 154 -47.87 3.66 -15.16
C ILE A 154 -48.93 4.37 -16.00
N LEU A 155 -48.59 5.42 -16.75
CA LEU A 155 -49.48 6.15 -17.63
C LEU A 155 -50.13 5.24 -18.67
N ARG A 156 -49.39 4.25 -19.16
CA ARG A 156 -49.91 3.22 -20.08
C ARG A 156 -50.75 2.12 -19.41
N LYS A 157 -50.92 2.16 -18.11
CA LYS A 157 -51.56 1.12 -17.31
C LYS A 157 -50.85 -0.25 -17.38
N ASP A 158 -49.58 -0.26 -17.78
CA ASP A 158 -48.74 -1.47 -17.75
C ASP A 158 -48.06 -1.61 -16.38
N TYR A 159 -48.87 -1.92 -15.39
CA TYR A 159 -48.45 -2.06 -14.00
C TYR A 159 -47.53 -3.26 -13.78
N LYS A 160 -47.54 -4.26 -14.69
CA LYS A 160 -46.63 -5.42 -14.61
C LYS A 160 -45.21 -5.00 -14.92
N THR A 161 -45.01 -4.27 -16.02
CA THR A 161 -43.69 -3.74 -16.41
C THR A 161 -43.20 -2.78 -15.36
N ALA A 162 -43.99 -1.80 -14.91
CA ALA A 162 -43.58 -0.86 -13.86
C ALA A 162 -43.13 -1.58 -12.58
N SER A 163 -43.86 -2.58 -12.10
CA SER A 163 -43.50 -3.34 -10.90
C SER A 163 -42.23 -4.17 -11.08
N SER A 164 -42.04 -4.78 -12.26
CA SER A 164 -40.87 -5.60 -12.57
C SER A 164 -39.62 -4.75 -12.68
N VAL A 165 -39.73 -3.58 -13.32
CA VAL A 165 -38.62 -2.60 -13.44
C VAL A 165 -38.19 -2.12 -12.07
N MET A 166 -39.12 -1.62 -11.24
CA MET A 166 -38.78 -1.17 -9.87
C MET A 166 -38.17 -2.28 -9.02
N PHE A 167 -38.58 -3.53 -9.19
CA PHE A 167 -37.99 -4.68 -8.51
C PHE A 167 -36.56 -4.94 -8.98
N LEU A 168 -36.31 -4.92 -10.30
CA LEU A 168 -34.99 -5.15 -10.86
C LEU A 168 -34.00 -4.01 -10.49
N LEU A 169 -34.45 -2.75 -10.54
CA LEU A 169 -33.65 -1.61 -10.10
C LEU A 169 -33.27 -1.75 -8.62
N LYS A 170 -34.24 -2.10 -7.76
CA LYS A 170 -33.99 -2.28 -6.32
C LYS A 170 -32.98 -3.40 -6.02
N ILE A 171 -33.05 -4.51 -6.76
CA ILE A 171 -32.06 -5.58 -6.67
C ILE A 171 -30.70 -5.10 -7.17
N GLY A 172 -30.68 -4.35 -8.29
CA GLY A 172 -29.46 -3.75 -8.82
C GLY A 172 -28.75 -2.87 -7.78
N ASP A 173 -29.47 -1.88 -7.22
CA ASP A 173 -28.95 -0.99 -6.17
C ASP A 173 -28.38 -1.77 -4.97
N THR A 174 -29.09 -2.82 -4.52
CA THR A 174 -28.68 -3.64 -3.39
C THR A 174 -27.39 -4.42 -3.68
N LEU A 175 -27.25 -4.95 -4.90
CA LEU A 175 -26.05 -5.66 -5.36
C LEU A 175 -24.86 -4.70 -5.53
N GLU A 176 -25.11 -3.51 -6.04
CA GLU A 176 -24.10 -2.44 -6.18
C GLU A 176 -23.57 -2.03 -4.81
N GLU A 177 -24.46 -1.72 -3.85
CA GLU A 177 -24.08 -1.39 -2.48
C GLU A 177 -23.26 -2.52 -1.81
N TRP A 178 -23.69 -3.78 -2.01
CA TRP A 178 -22.96 -4.94 -1.50
C TRP A 178 -21.57 -5.06 -2.09
N THR A 179 -21.43 -4.93 -3.42
CA THR A 179 -20.15 -5.07 -4.12
C THR A 179 -19.17 -4.02 -3.66
N HIS A 180 -19.62 -2.76 -3.55
CA HIS A 180 -18.79 -1.66 -3.06
C HIS A 180 -18.33 -1.89 -1.61
N LYS A 181 -19.28 -2.16 -0.68
CA LYS A 181 -18.94 -2.38 0.73
C LYS A 181 -18.03 -3.59 0.93
N LYS A 182 -18.25 -4.67 0.18
CA LYS A 182 -17.39 -5.84 0.23
C LYS A 182 -15.97 -5.52 -0.21
N SER A 183 -15.80 -4.74 -1.27
CA SER A 183 -14.46 -4.35 -1.75
C SER A 183 -13.71 -3.48 -0.73
N VAL A 184 -14.41 -2.54 -0.09
CA VAL A 184 -13.84 -1.71 0.99
C VAL A 184 -13.43 -2.59 2.19
N GLU A 185 -14.28 -3.53 2.59
CA GLU A 185 -14.02 -4.44 3.71
C GLU A 185 -12.85 -5.38 3.41
N ASP A 186 -12.78 -5.95 2.19
CA ASP A 186 -11.68 -6.82 1.78
C ASP A 186 -10.35 -6.06 1.77
N LEU A 187 -10.31 -4.81 1.30
CA LEU A 187 -9.13 -3.94 1.36
C LEU A 187 -8.75 -3.59 2.80
N ALA A 188 -9.71 -3.17 3.63
CA ALA A 188 -9.46 -2.83 5.03
C ALA A 188 -8.90 -4.02 5.82
N ARG A 189 -9.40 -5.24 5.54
CA ARG A 189 -8.88 -6.48 6.15
C ARG A 189 -7.43 -6.74 5.74
N SER A 190 -7.11 -6.60 4.46
CA SER A 190 -5.75 -6.76 3.94
C SER A 190 -4.78 -5.78 4.62
N MET A 191 -5.17 -4.51 4.77
CA MET A 191 -4.37 -3.49 5.44
C MET A 191 -4.26 -3.70 6.97
N ALA A 192 -5.28 -4.29 7.61
CA ALA A 192 -5.28 -4.52 9.06
C ALA A 192 -4.31 -5.61 9.52
N LEU A 193 -3.89 -6.50 8.62
CA LEU A 193 -2.95 -7.59 8.91
C LEU A 193 -1.48 -7.13 9.04
N ALA A 194 -1.15 -5.87 8.71
CA ALA A 194 0.19 -5.34 8.88
C ALA A 194 0.50 -5.09 10.38
N ASP A 195 1.47 -5.81 10.94
CA ASP A 195 1.90 -5.70 12.34
C ASP A 195 2.65 -4.38 12.57
N ARG A 196 2.13 -3.53 13.46
CA ARG A 196 2.88 -2.39 14.00
C ARG A 196 3.48 -2.77 15.35
N LYS A 197 4.79 -2.58 15.49
CA LYS A 197 5.54 -2.80 16.72
C LYS A 197 5.93 -1.47 17.35
N CYS A 198 6.02 -1.43 18.67
CA CYS A 198 6.53 -0.29 19.42
C CYS A 198 7.43 -0.78 20.58
N TRP A 199 8.28 0.10 21.06
CA TRP A 199 9.16 -0.19 22.19
C TRP A 199 8.43 0.08 23.49
N LEU A 200 8.09 -0.96 24.23
CA LEU A 200 7.53 -0.86 25.58
C LEU A 200 8.68 -0.79 26.60
N VAL A 201 8.63 0.19 27.50
CA VAL A 201 9.61 0.35 28.57
C VAL A 201 9.15 -0.48 29.77
N GLY A 202 9.89 -1.55 30.05
CA GLY A 202 9.64 -2.44 31.21
C GLY A 202 10.43 -2.04 32.45
N ASP A 203 10.31 -2.86 33.50
CA ASP A 203 11.05 -2.68 34.76
C ASP A 203 12.57 -2.66 34.53
N GLY A 204 13.23 -1.65 35.05
CA GLY A 204 14.70 -1.48 34.92
C GLY A 204 15.14 -0.84 33.60
N ASP A 205 14.29 -0.04 32.98
CA ASP A 205 14.59 0.78 31.80
C ASP A 205 14.89 -0.03 30.50
N LYS A 206 14.47 -1.29 30.47
CA LYS A 206 14.65 -2.16 29.30
C LYS A 206 13.54 -1.96 28.30
N GLU A 207 13.92 -1.68 27.06
CA GLU A 207 12.99 -1.55 25.95
C GLU A 207 12.72 -2.92 25.31
N ILE A 208 11.45 -3.30 25.23
CA ILE A 208 11.00 -4.57 24.64
C ILE A 208 10.11 -4.26 23.45
N LEU A 209 10.43 -4.84 22.31
CA LEU A 209 9.64 -4.66 21.09
C LEU A 209 8.36 -5.50 21.18
N VAL A 210 7.21 -4.84 21.33
CA VAL A 210 5.88 -5.46 21.45
C VAL A 210 4.96 -5.01 20.33
N ASN A 211 3.85 -5.73 20.11
CA ASN A 211 2.82 -5.26 19.19
C ASN A 211 2.05 -4.09 19.84
N VAL A 212 1.73 -3.05 19.05
CA VAL A 212 0.96 -1.87 19.54
C VAL A 212 -0.38 -2.27 20.16
N ASN A 213 -0.97 -3.38 19.74
CA ASN A 213 -2.23 -3.89 20.27
C ASN A 213 -2.10 -4.47 21.70
N ASP A 214 -0.88 -4.80 22.12
CA ASP A 214 -0.59 -5.37 23.45
C ASP A 214 -0.28 -4.28 24.50
N VAL A 215 -0.26 -3.00 24.08
CA VAL A 215 0.00 -1.85 24.94
C VAL A 215 -1.30 -1.35 25.58
N HIS A 216 -1.28 -1.14 26.90
CA HIS A 216 -2.42 -0.70 27.69
C HIS A 216 -2.28 0.76 28.12
N PRO A 217 -3.40 1.45 28.44
CA PRO A 217 -3.35 2.78 29.06
C PRO A 217 -2.55 2.74 30.36
N GLY A 218 -1.61 3.67 30.49
CA GLY A 218 -0.68 3.74 31.63
C GLY A 218 0.69 3.18 31.35
N ASP A 219 0.86 2.35 30.29
CA ASP A 219 2.16 1.84 29.87
C ASP A 219 3.04 2.97 29.33
N ILE A 220 4.34 2.78 29.41
CA ILE A 220 5.34 3.72 28.89
C ILE A 220 5.95 3.14 27.62
N ILE A 221 5.91 3.91 26.55
CA ILE A 221 6.56 3.56 25.28
C ILE A 221 7.73 4.49 25.00
N ALA A 222 8.80 3.95 24.44
CA ALA A 222 9.94 4.71 23.92
C ALA A 222 9.78 4.93 22.42
N VAL A 223 10.01 6.17 21.96
CA VAL A 223 9.92 6.55 20.55
C VAL A 223 11.20 7.30 20.18
N HIS A 224 11.91 6.81 19.18
CA HIS A 224 13.23 7.30 18.78
C HIS A 224 13.14 8.19 17.54
N THR A 225 14.25 8.90 17.25
CA THR A 225 14.40 9.71 16.03
C THR A 225 14.02 8.94 14.77
N GLY A 226 13.29 9.60 13.86
CA GLY A 226 12.82 9.01 12.60
C GLY A 226 11.65 8.06 12.73
N THR A 227 11.06 7.88 13.94
CA THR A 227 9.94 7.00 14.17
C THR A 227 8.61 7.75 14.36
N VAL A 228 7.50 7.12 14.01
CA VAL A 228 6.15 7.66 14.22
C VAL A 228 5.65 7.26 15.62
N ILE A 229 5.05 8.22 16.30
CA ILE A 229 4.41 8.01 17.60
C ILE A 229 3.20 7.07 17.41
N PRO A 230 3.20 5.87 18.01
CA PRO A 230 2.20 4.86 17.69
C PRO A 230 0.86 5.07 18.42
N LEU A 231 0.86 5.74 19.57
CA LEU A 231 -0.29 5.93 20.44
C LEU A 231 -0.28 7.34 21.04
N ASP A 232 -1.49 7.87 21.31
CA ASP A 232 -1.66 9.17 21.98
C ASP A 232 -1.20 9.08 23.43
N GLY A 233 -0.50 10.11 23.92
CA GLY A 233 -0.04 10.10 25.28
C GLY A 233 0.70 11.38 25.71
N LYS A 234 1.17 11.35 26.95
CA LYS A 234 1.91 12.45 27.56
C LYS A 234 3.39 12.11 27.70
N VAL A 235 4.25 13.01 27.29
CA VAL A 235 5.70 12.86 27.43
C VAL A 235 6.09 12.87 28.90
N ILE A 236 6.75 11.81 29.35
CA ILE A 236 7.28 11.70 30.73
C ILE A 236 8.71 12.21 30.80
N SER A 237 9.53 11.86 29.80
CA SER A 237 10.94 12.25 29.73
C SER A 237 11.42 12.29 28.28
N GLY A 238 12.50 13.00 28.03
CA GLY A 238 13.10 13.19 26.73
C GLY A 238 12.72 14.55 26.12
N GLU A 239 13.45 14.90 25.07
CA GLU A 239 13.23 16.10 24.25
C GLU A 239 13.30 15.69 22.79
N ALA A 240 12.35 16.18 21.99
CA ALA A 240 12.31 15.88 20.55
C ALA A 240 11.60 16.99 19.77
N THR A 241 11.96 17.12 18.50
CA THR A 241 11.18 17.87 17.52
C THR A 241 10.23 16.92 16.82
N VAL A 242 8.94 17.24 16.86
CA VAL A 242 7.85 16.39 16.34
C VAL A 242 7.19 17.06 15.16
N ASN A 243 7.22 16.40 14.01
CA ASN A 243 6.47 16.81 12.82
C ASN A 243 5.00 16.43 12.97
N GLN A 244 4.13 17.42 12.95
CA GLN A 244 2.69 17.28 13.08
C GLN A 244 1.93 17.53 11.76
N ALA A 245 2.63 17.62 10.64
CA ALA A 245 2.04 17.91 9.32
C ALA A 245 0.90 16.94 8.94
N SER A 246 0.98 15.69 9.40
CA SER A 246 -0.07 14.69 9.21
C SER A 246 -1.41 15.02 9.89
N LEU A 247 -1.39 15.87 10.92
CA LEU A 247 -2.58 16.28 11.69
C LEU A 247 -2.99 17.72 11.42
N THR A 248 -2.03 18.63 11.34
CA THR A 248 -2.28 20.08 11.25
C THR A 248 -2.14 20.62 9.83
N GLY A 249 -1.47 19.87 8.93
CA GLY A 249 -1.10 20.34 7.59
C GLY A 249 0.10 21.32 7.59
N GLU A 250 0.64 21.67 8.75
CA GLU A 250 1.79 22.58 8.88
C GLU A 250 3.09 21.77 8.96
N GLY A 251 4.01 22.00 8.03
CA GLY A 251 5.28 21.28 7.91
C GLY A 251 6.38 21.72 8.86
N ILE A 252 6.11 22.65 9.80
CA ILE A 252 7.13 23.11 10.76
C ILE A 252 7.13 22.20 11.98
N PRO A 253 8.27 21.54 12.30
CA PRO A 253 8.36 20.65 13.47
C PRO A 253 8.19 21.44 14.79
N VAL A 254 7.47 20.85 15.73
CA VAL A 254 7.17 21.45 17.02
C VAL A 254 8.00 20.80 18.13
N PRO A 255 8.77 21.55 18.93
CA PRO A 255 9.50 20.98 20.06
C PRO A 255 8.55 20.43 21.13
N LYS A 256 8.84 19.23 21.62
CA LYS A 256 8.09 18.54 22.67
C LYS A 256 9.04 18.13 23.80
N ASN A 257 8.70 18.54 25.01
CA ASN A 257 9.45 18.27 26.22
C ASN A 257 8.56 17.53 27.25
N ALA A 258 9.14 17.12 28.35
CA ALA A 258 8.41 16.47 29.44
C ALA A 258 7.17 17.26 29.85
N GLY A 259 6.03 16.59 29.96
CA GLY A 259 4.73 17.18 30.23
C GLY A 259 3.90 17.58 29.00
N ALA A 260 4.50 17.63 27.81
CA ALA A 260 3.80 17.92 26.56
C ALA A 260 2.91 16.74 26.12
N TYR A 261 1.81 17.04 25.44
CA TYR A 261 0.96 16.03 24.83
C TYR A 261 1.43 15.75 23.38
N VAL A 262 1.42 14.45 23.00
CA VAL A 262 1.79 13.99 21.67
C VAL A 262 0.72 13.09 21.10
N TYR A 263 0.59 13.12 19.78
CA TYR A 263 -0.49 12.45 19.05
C TYR A 263 0.03 11.30 18.20
N ALA A 264 -0.71 10.22 18.16
CA ALA A 264 -0.44 9.08 17.28
C ALA A 264 -0.46 9.51 15.80
N GLY A 265 0.53 9.04 15.02
CA GLY A 265 0.67 9.41 13.61
C GLY A 265 1.53 10.63 13.35
N THR A 266 2.06 11.29 14.39
CA THR A 266 3.11 12.32 14.26
C THR A 266 4.50 11.68 14.34
N ALA A 267 5.49 12.28 13.68
CA ALA A 267 6.83 11.70 13.57
C ALA A 267 7.88 12.50 14.35
N ILE A 268 8.80 11.81 15.01
CA ILE A 268 9.95 12.44 15.64
C ILE A 268 11.04 12.68 14.57
N GLU A 269 11.40 13.95 14.34
CA GLU A 269 12.49 14.31 13.42
C GLU A 269 13.85 14.22 14.11
N GLU A 270 13.97 14.79 15.31
CA GLU A 270 15.19 14.74 16.11
C GLU A 270 14.86 14.49 17.58
N GLY A 271 15.75 13.78 18.28
CA GLY A 271 15.61 13.47 19.70
C GLY A 271 14.89 12.16 19.97
N GLY A 272 14.41 11.99 21.20
CA GLY A 272 13.68 10.81 21.63
C GLY A 272 12.74 11.12 22.79
N LEU A 273 11.60 10.44 22.83
CA LEU A 273 10.57 10.67 23.85
C LEU A 273 10.19 9.37 24.55
N ARG A 274 9.93 9.45 25.84
CA ARG A 274 9.20 8.44 26.60
C ARG A 274 7.81 8.95 26.85
N ILE A 275 6.82 8.20 26.39
CA ILE A 275 5.42 8.62 26.33
C ILE A 275 4.61 7.67 27.17
N GLN A 276 3.88 8.21 28.14
CA GLN A 276 2.86 7.45 28.87
C GLN A 276 1.58 7.44 28.05
N VAL A 277 1.10 6.27 27.69
CA VAL A 277 -0.10 6.07 26.91
C VAL A 277 -1.34 6.41 27.74
N GLU A 278 -2.11 7.40 27.30
CA GLU A 278 -3.33 7.81 28.03
C GLU A 278 -4.60 7.14 27.47
N HIS A 279 -4.68 6.93 26.16
CA HIS A 279 -5.84 6.35 25.51
C HIS A 279 -5.45 5.19 24.58
N ALA A 280 -5.81 3.97 24.98
CA ALA A 280 -5.86 2.82 24.06
C ALA A 280 -7.21 2.74 23.30
N LYS A 281 -8.16 3.65 23.60
CA LYS A 281 -9.50 3.73 23.00
C LYS A 281 -9.63 4.95 22.09
N GLY A 282 -8.87 4.98 21.00
CA GLY A 282 -9.32 5.67 19.79
C GLY A 282 -10.04 4.67 18.89
N ALA A 283 -10.81 5.14 17.87
CA ALA A 283 -11.45 4.28 16.88
C ALA A 283 -10.55 3.10 16.51
N THR A 284 -11.11 1.89 16.50
CA THR A 284 -10.34 0.68 16.24
C THR A 284 -9.47 0.89 14.99
N ARG A 285 -8.30 0.27 14.94
CA ARG A 285 -7.41 0.34 13.76
C ARG A 285 -8.18 0.12 12.47
N TYR A 286 -9.14 -0.79 12.49
CA TYR A 286 -10.05 -1.08 11.40
C TYR A 286 -10.90 0.13 11.00
N GLU A 287 -11.48 0.86 11.94
CA GLU A 287 -12.25 2.09 11.67
C GLU A 287 -11.37 3.23 11.12
N LYS A 288 -10.13 3.37 11.65
CA LYS A 288 -9.16 4.34 11.09
C LYS A 288 -8.80 3.97 9.66
N ILE A 289 -8.59 2.68 9.35
CA ILE A 289 -8.32 2.21 7.99
C ILE A 289 -9.52 2.42 7.07
N ILE A 290 -10.74 2.10 7.51
CA ILE A 290 -11.95 2.37 6.72
C ILE A 290 -12.08 3.86 6.44
N ARG A 291 -11.87 4.72 7.45
CA ARG A 291 -11.91 6.18 7.26
C ARG A 291 -10.84 6.64 6.27
N MET A 292 -9.61 6.13 6.36
CA MET A 292 -8.54 6.43 5.41
C MET A 292 -8.88 5.99 3.99
N ILE A 293 -9.50 4.82 3.82
CA ILE A 293 -9.99 4.33 2.51
C ILE A 293 -11.11 5.25 1.99
N GLU A 294 -12.07 5.63 2.83
CA GLU A 294 -13.16 6.54 2.46
C GLU A 294 -12.65 7.95 2.11
N GLU A 295 -11.65 8.45 2.83
CA GLU A 295 -10.99 9.72 2.53
C GLU A 295 -10.17 9.64 1.24
N SER A 296 -9.45 8.53 1.04
CA SER A 296 -8.75 8.24 -0.21
C SER A 296 -9.71 8.16 -1.41
N GLN A 297 -10.91 7.63 -1.23
CA GLN A 297 -11.95 7.63 -2.26
C GLN A 297 -12.50 9.02 -2.58
N LYS A 298 -12.44 9.97 -1.64
CA LYS A 298 -12.77 11.39 -1.94
C LYS A 298 -11.77 12.03 -2.90
N LEU A 299 -10.53 11.53 -2.91
CA LEU A 299 -9.50 11.85 -3.92
C LEU A 299 -9.75 10.99 -5.17
N ARG A 300 -10.87 11.27 -5.87
CA ARG A 300 -11.28 10.51 -7.06
C ARG A 300 -10.18 10.47 -8.09
N THR A 301 -9.99 9.30 -8.70
CA THR A 301 -9.09 9.16 -9.83
C THR A 301 -9.59 9.99 -11.02
N GLY A 302 -8.68 10.45 -11.87
CA GLY A 302 -9.05 11.16 -13.10
C GLY A 302 -9.90 10.27 -14.01
N VAL A 303 -9.66 8.95 -14.01
CA VAL A 303 -10.42 7.96 -14.78
C VAL A 303 -11.84 7.79 -14.22
N GLU A 304 -12.02 7.71 -12.91
CA GLU A 304 -13.35 7.67 -12.28
C GLU A 304 -14.15 8.93 -12.61
N SER A 305 -13.54 10.10 -12.46
CA SER A 305 -14.17 11.38 -12.77
C SER A 305 -14.55 11.50 -14.25
N ARG A 306 -13.70 11.04 -15.17
CA ARG A 306 -13.99 11.00 -16.62
C ARG A 306 -15.12 10.01 -16.92
N ALA A 307 -15.12 8.82 -16.32
CA ALA A 307 -16.15 7.81 -16.53
C ALA A 307 -17.52 8.28 -16.03
N GLU A 308 -17.59 8.89 -14.84
CA GLU A 308 -18.83 9.50 -14.32
C GLU A 308 -19.33 10.63 -15.23
N SER A 309 -18.46 11.53 -15.64
CA SER A 309 -18.82 12.64 -16.51
C SER A 309 -19.32 12.18 -17.88
N LEU A 310 -18.72 11.12 -18.44
CA LEU A 310 -19.18 10.52 -19.70
C LEU A 310 -20.54 9.81 -19.52
N ALA A 311 -20.72 9.08 -18.42
CA ALA A 311 -21.97 8.40 -18.12
C ALA A 311 -23.11 9.40 -17.99
N ASP A 312 -22.94 10.47 -17.25
CA ASP A 312 -23.95 11.52 -17.09
C ASP A 312 -24.23 12.28 -18.40
N ARG A 313 -23.24 12.47 -19.27
CA ARG A 313 -23.42 13.05 -20.62
C ARG A 313 -24.29 12.16 -21.54
N LEU A 314 -24.36 10.86 -21.31
CA LEU A 314 -25.18 9.93 -22.11
C LEU A 314 -26.66 10.00 -21.72
N VAL A 315 -27.01 10.45 -20.52
CA VAL A 315 -28.40 10.54 -20.04
C VAL A 315 -29.28 11.41 -20.97
N PRO A 316 -28.91 12.64 -21.37
CA PRO A 316 -29.68 13.43 -22.32
C PRO A 316 -29.89 12.75 -23.68
N TRP A 317 -28.87 12.00 -24.16
CA TRP A 317 -28.98 11.26 -25.42
C TRP A 317 -29.93 10.06 -25.31
N SER A 318 -29.96 9.36 -24.18
CA SER A 318 -30.93 8.29 -23.92
C SER A 318 -32.36 8.83 -23.86
N LEU A 319 -32.57 9.99 -23.19
CA LEU A 319 -33.88 10.66 -23.18
C LEU A 319 -34.30 11.12 -24.58
N GLY A 320 -33.41 11.82 -25.30
CA GLY A 320 -33.64 12.28 -26.66
C GLY A 320 -33.91 11.13 -27.62
N GLY A 321 -33.11 10.08 -27.57
CA GLY A 321 -33.31 8.85 -28.36
C GLY A 321 -34.61 8.18 -28.08
N THR A 322 -35.09 8.15 -26.84
CA THR A 322 -36.40 7.62 -26.46
C THR A 322 -37.52 8.42 -27.08
N VAL A 323 -37.48 9.74 -27.00
CA VAL A 323 -38.50 10.63 -27.58
C VAL A 323 -38.51 10.48 -29.11
N LEU A 324 -37.35 10.51 -29.76
CA LEU A 324 -37.23 10.33 -31.21
C LEU A 324 -37.76 8.96 -31.64
N THR A 325 -37.43 7.89 -30.95
CA THR A 325 -37.94 6.55 -31.25
C THR A 325 -39.44 6.49 -31.14
N TRP A 326 -40.03 7.11 -30.12
CA TRP A 326 -41.48 7.18 -29.97
C TRP A 326 -42.10 7.98 -31.12
N LEU A 327 -41.55 9.13 -31.47
CA LEU A 327 -42.05 9.96 -32.60
C LEU A 327 -42.02 9.25 -33.93
N PHE A 328 -40.92 8.54 -34.24
CA PHE A 328 -40.78 7.84 -35.52
C PHE A 328 -41.52 6.50 -35.60
N THR A 329 -41.65 5.77 -34.49
CA THR A 329 -42.23 4.41 -34.52
C THR A 329 -43.63 4.35 -33.96
N GLY A 330 -44.11 5.37 -33.23
CA GLY A 330 -45.35 5.33 -32.46
C GLY A 330 -45.39 4.22 -31.38
N ASN A 331 -44.30 3.45 -31.25
CA ASN A 331 -44.22 2.28 -30.39
C ASN A 331 -43.48 2.58 -29.08
N THR A 332 -44.25 2.75 -28.02
CA THR A 332 -43.72 3.03 -26.70
C THR A 332 -42.93 1.88 -26.08
N GLN A 333 -43.13 0.62 -26.48
CA GLN A 333 -42.29 -0.47 -25.97
C GLN A 333 -40.88 -0.37 -26.51
N LYS A 334 -40.73 -0.02 -27.80
CA LYS A 334 -39.41 0.24 -28.39
C LYS A 334 -38.73 1.45 -27.73
N ALA A 335 -39.47 2.51 -27.48
CA ALA A 335 -38.94 3.70 -26.76
C ALA A 335 -38.51 3.37 -25.33
N LEU A 336 -39.36 2.60 -24.59
CA LEU A 336 -38.99 2.16 -23.23
C LEU A 336 -37.77 1.26 -23.19
N SER A 337 -37.48 0.48 -24.23
CA SER A 337 -36.28 -0.36 -24.26
C SER A 337 -34.97 0.45 -24.19
N ILE A 338 -34.98 1.69 -24.68
CA ILE A 338 -33.85 2.61 -24.56
C ILE A 338 -33.68 3.07 -23.11
N LEU A 339 -34.80 3.44 -22.44
CA LEU A 339 -34.73 3.88 -21.02
C LEU A 339 -34.35 2.78 -20.04
N MET A 340 -34.58 1.48 -20.43
CA MET A 340 -34.24 0.35 -19.56
C MET A 340 -32.76 -0.01 -19.55
N VAL A 341 -31.96 0.58 -20.40
CA VAL A 341 -30.52 0.30 -20.53
C VAL A 341 -29.76 1.56 -20.23
N ASP A 342 -29.13 1.60 -19.06
CA ASP A 342 -28.29 2.69 -18.60
C ASP A 342 -26.80 2.36 -18.74
N PHE A 343 -26.00 3.34 -19.14
CA PHE A 343 -24.56 3.17 -19.23
C PHE A 343 -23.86 3.52 -17.90
N SER A 344 -24.53 4.27 -17.04
CA SER A 344 -23.94 4.91 -15.87
C SER A 344 -23.74 3.91 -14.71
N CYS A 345 -24.74 3.07 -14.41
CA CYS A 345 -24.69 2.15 -13.29
C CYS A 345 -23.47 1.22 -13.33
N ALA A 346 -23.25 0.57 -14.46
CA ALA A 346 -22.13 -0.35 -14.62
C ALA A 346 -20.76 0.35 -14.52
N LEU A 347 -20.64 1.57 -15.06
CA LEU A 347 -19.39 2.35 -14.99
C LEU A 347 -19.14 2.88 -13.59
N LYS A 348 -20.14 3.46 -12.93
CA LYS A 348 -20.02 3.99 -11.55
C LYS A 348 -19.69 2.92 -10.53
N LEU A 349 -20.13 1.67 -10.76
CA LEU A 349 -19.79 0.52 -9.92
C LEU A 349 -18.40 -0.04 -10.23
N SER A 350 -18.14 -0.34 -11.51
CA SER A 350 -16.96 -1.13 -11.88
C SER A 350 -15.64 -0.39 -11.68
N MET A 351 -15.60 0.94 -11.86
CA MET A 351 -14.37 1.71 -11.75
C MET A 351 -13.83 1.75 -10.32
N PRO A 352 -14.57 2.21 -9.30
CA PRO A 352 -14.09 2.20 -7.92
C PRO A 352 -13.73 0.78 -7.44
N VAL A 353 -14.53 -0.21 -7.81
CA VAL A 353 -14.28 -1.61 -7.42
C VAL A 353 -12.98 -2.13 -8.03
N THR A 354 -12.67 -1.78 -9.29
CA THR A 354 -11.40 -2.17 -9.93
C THR A 354 -10.21 -1.54 -9.22
N VAL A 355 -10.32 -0.25 -8.84
CA VAL A 355 -9.27 0.46 -8.09
C VAL A 355 -9.05 -0.16 -6.72
N LEU A 356 -10.12 -0.45 -5.98
CA LEU A 356 -10.04 -1.14 -4.68
C LEU A 356 -9.41 -2.53 -4.79
N SER A 357 -9.71 -3.27 -5.88
CA SER A 357 -9.09 -4.56 -6.16
C SER A 357 -7.58 -4.43 -6.44
N ALA A 358 -7.18 -3.40 -7.20
CA ALA A 358 -5.77 -3.10 -7.42
C ALA A 358 -5.03 -2.77 -6.11
N MET A 359 -5.63 -1.91 -5.27
CA MET A 359 -5.06 -1.57 -3.96
C MET A 359 -4.94 -2.79 -3.05
N ARG A 360 -5.94 -3.69 -3.04
CA ARG A 360 -5.88 -4.95 -2.30
C ARG A 360 -4.76 -5.85 -2.80
N GLU A 361 -4.62 -6.01 -4.12
CA GLU A 361 -3.55 -6.81 -4.73
C GLU A 361 -2.17 -6.24 -4.42
N CYS A 362 -2.01 -4.91 -4.46
CA CYS A 362 -0.80 -4.24 -3.97
C CYS A 362 -0.50 -4.63 -2.52
N GLN A 363 -1.49 -4.56 -1.64
CA GLN A 363 -1.32 -4.90 -0.22
C GLN A 363 -0.96 -6.37 0.01
N GLU A 364 -1.51 -7.31 -0.76
CA GLU A 364 -1.14 -8.73 -0.72
C GLU A 364 0.35 -8.94 -1.05
N HIS A 365 0.95 -8.00 -1.79
CA HIS A 365 2.37 -7.96 -2.15
C HIS A 365 3.19 -6.98 -1.30
N GLN A 366 2.72 -6.59 -0.12
CA GLN A 366 3.41 -5.69 0.81
C GLN A 366 3.68 -4.27 0.22
N LEU A 367 2.81 -3.85 -0.68
CA LEU A 367 2.80 -2.52 -1.28
C LEU A 367 1.61 -1.75 -0.72
N THR A 368 1.85 -0.77 0.14
CA THR A 368 0.79 0.07 0.70
C THR A 368 0.59 1.31 -0.16
N VAL A 369 -0.59 1.46 -0.74
CA VAL A 369 -0.97 2.59 -1.60
C VAL A 369 -1.97 3.47 -0.87
N LYS A 370 -1.68 4.75 -0.69
CA LYS A 370 -2.56 5.68 0.04
C LYS A 370 -3.81 6.10 -0.74
N GLY A 371 -3.83 5.89 -2.04
CA GLY A 371 -5.00 6.23 -2.86
C GLY A 371 -4.91 5.74 -4.29
N GLY A 372 -6.05 5.40 -4.88
CA GLY A 372 -6.13 4.87 -6.24
C GLY A 372 -5.58 5.81 -7.31
N LYS A 373 -5.62 7.13 -7.09
CA LYS A 373 -5.05 8.11 -8.01
C LYS A 373 -3.56 7.90 -8.24
N TYR A 374 -2.83 7.38 -7.24
CA TYR A 374 -1.38 7.16 -7.36
C TYR A 374 -1.06 5.97 -8.27
N LEU A 375 -1.92 4.93 -8.30
CA LEU A 375 -1.81 3.86 -9.29
C LEU A 375 -2.09 4.36 -10.71
N GLU A 376 -3.00 5.31 -10.86
CA GLU A 376 -3.28 5.96 -12.14
C GLU A 376 -2.08 6.77 -12.62
N LEU A 377 -1.55 7.65 -11.77
CA LEU A 377 -0.37 8.46 -12.08
C LEU A 377 0.85 7.58 -12.38
N LEU A 378 1.03 6.49 -11.63
CA LEU A 378 2.12 5.55 -11.85
C LEU A 378 1.99 4.83 -13.21
N ALA A 379 0.77 4.49 -13.65
CA ALA A 379 0.58 3.88 -14.97
C ALA A 379 0.92 4.87 -16.10
N GLU A 380 0.60 6.16 -15.93
CA GLU A 380 0.91 7.23 -16.89
C GLU A 380 2.38 7.70 -16.83
N ALA A 381 3.12 7.34 -15.76
CA ALA A 381 4.48 7.81 -15.55
C ALA A 381 5.46 7.28 -16.59
N ASP A 382 6.27 8.19 -17.11
CA ASP A 382 7.32 7.96 -18.10
C ASP A 382 8.73 8.13 -17.54
N THR A 383 8.86 8.85 -16.42
CA THR A 383 10.14 9.17 -15.77
C THR A 383 10.16 8.63 -14.34
N ILE A 384 11.23 7.94 -13.98
CA ILE A 384 11.47 7.46 -12.63
C ILE A 384 12.84 7.93 -12.14
N VAL A 385 12.85 8.51 -10.95
CA VAL A 385 14.05 9.05 -10.30
C VAL A 385 14.35 8.22 -9.05
N PHE A 386 15.55 7.70 -8.98
CA PHE A 386 16.04 6.94 -7.84
C PHE A 386 17.01 7.77 -7.01
N ASP A 387 16.82 7.80 -5.70
CA ASP A 387 17.94 8.09 -4.83
C ASP A 387 18.94 6.92 -4.85
N LYS A 388 20.23 7.20 -4.68
CA LYS A 388 21.26 6.14 -4.63
C LYS A 388 21.22 5.41 -3.28
N THR A 389 21.41 6.16 -2.21
CA THR A 389 21.70 5.62 -0.87
C THR A 389 20.43 5.05 -0.24
N GLY A 390 20.50 3.79 0.26
CA GLY A 390 19.34 3.12 0.84
C GLY A 390 18.27 2.66 -0.16
N THR A 391 18.38 3.08 -1.42
CA THR A 391 17.47 2.71 -2.51
C THR A 391 18.15 1.76 -3.49
N LEU A 392 19.09 2.24 -4.31
CA LEU A 392 19.90 1.39 -5.19
C LEU A 392 21.00 0.64 -4.45
N THR A 393 21.38 1.13 -3.28
CA THR A 393 22.27 0.48 -2.32
C THR A 393 21.47 0.06 -1.07
N ARG A 394 22.12 -0.68 -0.15
CA ARG A 394 21.48 -1.08 1.11
C ARG A 394 21.74 -0.11 2.27
N ALA A 395 22.43 1.01 2.03
CA ALA A 395 22.94 1.91 3.07
C ALA A 395 23.73 1.16 4.17
N CYS A 396 24.40 0.08 3.78
CA CYS A 396 25.28 -0.72 4.63
C CYS A 396 26.70 -0.59 4.10
N PRO A 397 27.38 0.55 4.35
CA PRO A 397 28.74 0.74 3.89
C PRO A 397 29.66 -0.34 4.45
N THR A 398 30.67 -0.71 3.68
CA THR A 398 31.70 -1.69 4.06
C THR A 398 33.06 -1.14 3.76
N VAL A 399 34.07 -1.53 4.54
CA VAL A 399 35.47 -1.20 4.25
C VAL A 399 35.92 -2.01 3.04
N ALA A 400 36.17 -1.33 1.92
CA ALA A 400 36.68 -1.94 0.70
C ALA A 400 38.18 -2.17 0.76
N ASP A 401 38.90 -1.18 1.25
CA ASP A 401 40.36 -1.26 1.43
C ASP A 401 40.84 -0.33 2.54
N VAL A 402 42.01 -0.64 3.10
CA VAL A 402 42.73 0.19 4.07
C VAL A 402 44.12 0.43 3.52
N ILE A 403 44.44 1.67 3.18
CA ILE A 403 45.70 2.05 2.57
C ILE A 403 46.55 2.77 3.64
N PRO A 404 47.52 2.08 4.26
CA PRO A 404 48.40 2.70 5.26
C PRO A 404 49.41 3.63 4.59
N PHE A 405 49.85 4.65 5.31
CA PHE A 405 50.89 5.60 4.91
C PHE A 405 52.04 5.58 5.93
N GLY A 406 53.25 5.82 5.48
CA GLY A 406 54.47 5.69 6.32
C GLY A 406 54.76 4.21 6.64
N GLU A 407 55.31 3.97 7.84
CA GLU A 407 55.64 2.63 8.35
C GLU A 407 54.48 1.96 9.11
N ASN A 408 53.23 2.43 8.89
CA ASN A 408 52.07 1.93 9.62
C ASN A 408 51.60 0.56 9.10
N ASP A 409 51.21 -0.33 10.01
CA ASP A 409 50.59 -1.60 9.66
C ASP A 409 49.11 -1.46 9.40
N ARG A 410 48.63 -2.19 8.41
CA ARG A 410 47.24 -2.13 7.92
C ARG A 410 46.22 -2.51 9.01
N ASP A 411 46.47 -3.60 9.73
CA ASP A 411 45.54 -4.10 10.72
C ASP A 411 45.62 -3.26 12.02
N GLU A 412 46.79 -2.73 12.36
CA GLU A 412 46.97 -1.81 13.49
C GLU A 412 46.19 -0.49 13.26
N ILE A 413 46.29 0.07 12.06
CA ILE A 413 45.58 1.30 11.69
C ILE A 413 44.05 1.07 11.70
N LEU A 414 43.59 -0.08 11.19
CA LEU A 414 42.14 -0.41 11.23
C LEU A 414 41.66 -0.58 12.67
N ARG A 415 42.48 -1.17 13.54
CA ARG A 415 42.19 -1.31 14.97
C ARG A 415 42.07 0.05 15.66
N ILE A 416 42.98 0.97 15.36
CA ILE A 416 42.98 2.34 15.88
C ILE A 416 41.71 3.08 15.37
N ALA A 417 41.41 2.99 14.08
CA ALA A 417 40.25 3.61 13.51
C ALA A 417 38.95 3.09 14.15
N ALA A 418 38.84 1.78 14.35
CA ALA A 418 37.66 1.17 14.98
C ALA A 418 37.50 1.63 16.44
N CYS A 419 38.60 1.74 17.18
CA CYS A 419 38.62 2.23 18.56
C CYS A 419 38.11 3.68 18.66
N LEU A 420 38.45 4.56 17.71
CA LEU A 420 37.97 5.94 17.68
C LEU A 420 36.51 6.04 17.27
N GLU A 421 36.08 5.25 16.29
CA GLU A 421 34.73 5.29 15.70
C GLU A 421 33.64 4.60 16.57
N GLU A 422 34.01 3.67 17.45
CA GLU A 422 33.07 2.91 18.29
C GLU A 422 32.18 3.79 19.18
N HIS A 423 32.67 4.95 19.59
CA HIS A 423 31.97 5.85 20.51
C HIS A 423 30.88 6.70 19.84
N PHE A 424 30.91 6.80 18.51
CA PHE A 424 29.97 7.62 17.75
C PHE A 424 29.35 6.80 16.60
N PRO A 425 28.39 5.93 16.91
CA PRO A 425 27.84 4.99 15.94
C PRO A 425 27.07 5.72 14.81
N HIS A 426 27.70 5.77 13.65
CA HIS A 426 27.06 6.14 12.39
C HIS A 426 27.42 5.08 11.31
N SER A 427 26.82 5.16 10.14
CA SER A 427 26.94 4.10 9.13
C SER A 427 28.39 3.75 8.75
N ILE A 428 29.25 4.75 8.58
CA ILE A 428 30.68 4.57 8.27
C ILE A 428 31.44 4.01 9.48
N ALA A 429 31.20 4.55 10.68
CA ALA A 429 31.78 4.05 11.92
C ALA A 429 31.47 2.55 12.12
N ASN A 430 30.21 2.18 11.98
CA ASN A 430 29.80 0.79 12.08
C ASN A 430 30.51 -0.12 11.07
N ALA A 431 30.76 0.38 9.84
CA ALA A 431 31.51 -0.36 8.83
C ALA A 431 32.97 -0.63 9.24
N VAL A 432 33.63 0.37 9.82
CA VAL A 432 35.03 0.26 10.29
C VAL A 432 35.12 -0.70 11.47
N VAL A 433 34.21 -0.56 12.45
CA VAL A 433 34.14 -1.44 13.63
C VAL A 433 33.83 -2.88 13.23
N ALA A 434 32.87 -3.08 12.32
CA ALA A 434 32.49 -4.40 11.83
C ALA A 434 33.65 -5.09 11.08
N GLU A 435 34.39 -4.36 10.25
CA GLU A 435 35.55 -4.92 9.54
C GLU A 435 36.71 -5.27 10.51
N ALA A 436 36.95 -4.46 11.52
CA ALA A 436 37.92 -4.80 12.56
C ALA A 436 37.51 -6.06 13.31
N ALA A 437 36.24 -6.18 13.71
CA ALA A 437 35.72 -7.37 14.35
C ALA A 437 35.80 -8.63 13.45
N ARG A 438 35.50 -8.49 12.15
CA ARG A 438 35.60 -9.57 11.16
C ARG A 438 37.04 -10.10 11.03
N ARG A 439 38.04 -9.22 11.15
CA ARG A 439 39.47 -9.60 11.15
C ARG A 439 39.97 -10.10 12.52
N GLY A 440 39.12 -10.08 13.54
CA GLY A 440 39.49 -10.51 14.90
C GLY A 440 40.40 -9.52 15.62
N LEU A 441 40.37 -8.26 15.22
CA LEU A 441 41.18 -7.18 15.81
C LEU A 441 40.45 -6.67 17.06
N GLY A 442 40.64 -7.36 18.19
CA GLY A 442 40.21 -6.86 19.50
C GLY A 442 41.05 -5.68 19.96
N HIS A 443 40.42 -4.72 20.63
CA HIS A 443 41.14 -3.60 21.21
C HIS A 443 40.78 -3.41 22.69
N GLU A 444 41.74 -3.02 23.49
CA GLU A 444 41.51 -2.38 24.78
C GLU A 444 41.43 -0.86 24.52
N GLU A 445 40.65 -0.13 25.32
CA GLU A 445 40.51 1.32 25.16
C GLU A 445 41.90 2.00 25.18
N MET A 446 42.34 2.53 24.03
CA MET A 446 43.69 3.08 23.84
C MET A 446 43.72 4.61 23.87
N HIS A 447 42.55 5.26 24.00
CA HIS A 447 42.44 6.72 23.92
C HIS A 447 42.05 7.35 25.26
N ARG A 448 42.39 8.64 25.40
CA ARG A 448 41.90 9.53 26.44
C ARG A 448 40.96 10.55 25.76
N GLU A 449 39.93 10.98 26.46
CA GLU A 449 38.96 11.99 26.00
C GLU A 449 38.72 12.06 24.47
N VAL A 450 37.63 11.53 23.99
CA VAL A 450 37.22 11.61 22.59
C VAL A 450 36.41 12.87 22.40
N GLN A 451 36.84 13.76 21.50
CA GLN A 451 36.08 14.95 21.11
C GLN A 451 35.46 14.73 19.75
N TYR A 452 34.14 14.79 19.71
CA TYR A 452 33.38 14.73 18.46
C TYR A 452 33.19 16.13 17.89
N VAL A 453 33.63 16.35 16.66
CA VAL A 453 33.40 17.59 15.91
C VAL A 453 32.23 17.34 14.96
N VAL A 454 31.06 17.92 15.28
CA VAL A 454 29.82 17.69 14.54
C VAL A 454 30.02 17.89 13.04
N ALA A 455 29.62 16.90 12.24
CA ALA A 455 29.70 16.85 10.79
C ALA A 455 31.11 16.82 10.16
N HIS A 456 32.18 16.75 10.95
CA HIS A 456 33.57 16.82 10.45
C HIS A 456 34.37 15.57 10.75
N GLY A 457 34.37 15.09 12.01
CA GLY A 457 35.16 13.91 12.41
C GLY A 457 35.38 13.80 13.91
N ILE A 458 36.32 12.96 14.29
CA ILE A 458 36.67 12.65 15.68
C ILE A 458 38.11 13.02 15.92
N ALA A 459 38.39 13.68 17.04
CA ALA A 459 39.73 13.94 17.53
C ALA A 459 39.94 13.32 18.90
N SER A 460 41.10 12.68 19.13
CA SER A 460 41.49 12.09 20.41
C SER A 460 43.00 12.07 20.59
N LEU A 461 43.46 11.59 21.74
CA LEU A 461 44.86 11.37 22.03
C LEU A 461 45.15 9.88 22.13
N ILE A 462 46.03 9.37 21.28
CA ILE A 462 46.51 7.99 21.30
C ILE A 462 48.00 8.01 21.61
N GLU A 463 48.41 7.33 22.67
CA GLU A 463 49.80 7.32 23.15
C GLU A 463 50.45 8.72 23.28
N GLY A 464 49.61 9.72 23.63
CA GLY A 464 50.08 11.11 23.80
C GLY A 464 50.21 11.90 22.48
N LYS A 465 49.88 11.31 21.33
CA LYS A 465 49.81 11.99 20.03
C LYS A 465 48.39 12.28 19.67
N LYS A 466 48.10 13.44 19.07
CA LYS A 466 46.77 13.77 18.57
C LYS A 466 46.47 12.87 17.39
N ALA A 467 45.37 12.13 17.47
CA ALA A 467 44.81 11.32 16.39
C ALA A 467 43.48 11.94 15.94
N VAL A 468 43.29 12.08 14.64
CA VAL A 468 42.08 12.62 14.02
C VAL A 468 41.62 11.69 12.92
N ILE A 469 40.31 11.42 12.92
CA ILE A 469 39.67 10.60 11.88
C ILE A 469 38.44 11.33 11.35
N GLY A 470 38.27 11.41 10.03
CA GLY A 470 37.16 12.13 9.45
C GLY A 470 37.30 12.38 7.94
N SER A 471 36.55 13.40 7.47
CA SER A 471 36.57 13.83 6.08
C SER A 471 37.90 14.45 5.67
N GLY A 472 38.17 14.53 4.35
CA GLY A 472 39.38 15.20 3.85
C GLY A 472 39.45 16.66 4.26
N HIS A 473 38.33 17.39 4.27
CA HIS A 473 38.25 18.76 4.75
C HIS A 473 38.72 18.86 6.21
N PHE A 474 38.16 18.01 7.08
CA PHE A 474 38.51 18.00 8.50
C PHE A 474 40.02 17.72 8.73
N VAL A 475 40.57 16.70 8.08
CA VAL A 475 41.94 16.26 8.30
C VAL A 475 42.97 17.24 7.67
N PHE A 476 42.72 17.74 6.46
CA PHE A 476 43.70 18.53 5.72
C PHE A 476 43.50 20.05 5.84
N GLU A 477 42.27 20.53 5.99
CA GLU A 477 42.00 21.98 6.07
C GLU A 477 41.84 22.46 7.52
N ASP A 478 41.00 21.79 8.33
CA ASP A 478 40.77 22.20 9.72
C ASP A 478 41.96 21.84 10.62
N GLU A 479 42.44 20.60 10.55
CA GLU A 479 43.52 20.06 11.39
C GLU A 479 44.90 20.17 10.75
N GLN A 480 45.00 20.65 9.51
CA GLN A 480 46.23 20.92 8.77
C GLN A 480 47.23 19.76 8.74
N CYS A 481 46.75 18.52 8.73
CA CYS A 481 47.58 17.34 8.65
C CYS A 481 48.29 17.25 7.28
N ARG A 482 49.46 16.62 7.24
CA ARG A 482 50.29 16.52 6.02
C ARG A 482 50.38 15.08 5.55
N ILE A 483 50.53 14.91 4.25
CA ILE A 483 50.89 13.61 3.65
C ILE A 483 52.36 13.34 3.93
N PRO A 484 52.76 12.09 4.25
CA PRO A 484 54.16 11.73 4.43
C PRO A 484 55.01 12.07 3.18
N GLU A 485 56.23 12.56 3.38
CA GLU A 485 57.14 12.93 2.28
C GLU A 485 57.41 11.72 1.36
N GLY A 486 57.25 11.90 0.07
CA GLY A 486 57.44 10.85 -0.96
C GLY A 486 56.26 9.92 -1.22
N GLU A 487 55.13 10.10 -0.52
CA GLU A 487 53.94 9.27 -0.73
C GLU A 487 52.78 10.03 -1.43
N GLU A 488 53.02 11.21 -1.99
CA GLU A 488 52.02 12.01 -2.68
C GLU A 488 51.45 11.31 -3.95
N GLU A 489 52.28 10.53 -4.66
CA GLU A 489 51.85 9.75 -5.82
C GLU A 489 50.93 8.61 -5.40
N LYS A 490 51.23 7.93 -4.30
CA LYS A 490 50.40 6.90 -3.69
C LYS A 490 49.03 7.47 -3.29
N PHE A 491 49.02 8.63 -2.65
CA PHE A 491 47.79 9.32 -2.29
C PHE A 491 46.95 9.67 -3.52
N LYS A 492 47.54 10.18 -4.59
CA LYS A 492 46.87 10.52 -5.84
C LYS A 492 46.37 9.28 -6.62
N SER A 493 46.96 8.13 -6.37
CA SER A 493 46.57 6.88 -7.03
C SER A 493 45.35 6.17 -6.38
N ILE A 494 44.87 6.66 -5.24
CA ILE A 494 43.71 6.10 -4.56
C ILE A 494 42.48 6.27 -5.45
N SER A 495 41.76 5.18 -5.61
CA SER A 495 40.56 5.19 -6.46
C SER A 495 39.48 6.10 -5.91
N HIS A 496 39.00 7.02 -6.74
CA HIS A 496 37.87 7.91 -6.42
C HIS A 496 36.51 7.22 -6.49
N GLU A 497 36.45 5.90 -6.75
CA GLU A 497 35.21 5.11 -6.68
C GLU A 497 34.69 4.94 -5.25
N TYR A 498 35.59 5.10 -4.24
CA TYR A 498 35.25 4.92 -2.83
C TYR A 498 35.06 6.25 -2.12
N SER A 499 34.21 6.25 -1.09
CA SER A 499 34.25 7.33 -0.09
C SER A 499 35.49 7.14 0.81
N HIS A 500 36.21 8.21 1.09
CA HIS A 500 37.43 8.13 1.83
C HIS A 500 37.26 8.65 3.26
N LEU A 501 37.67 7.85 4.24
CA LEU A 501 37.82 8.24 5.64
C LEU A 501 39.32 8.33 5.95
N TYR A 502 39.75 9.50 6.35
CA TYR A 502 41.15 9.79 6.57
C TYR A 502 41.52 9.69 8.06
N LEU A 503 42.57 8.95 8.38
CA LEU A 503 43.14 8.87 9.73
C LEU A 503 44.51 9.51 9.74
N ALA A 504 44.75 10.52 10.60
CA ALA A 504 46.03 11.12 10.80
C ALA A 504 46.46 11.04 12.27
N ILE A 505 47.73 10.81 12.53
CA ILE A 505 48.31 10.69 13.87
C ILE A 505 49.50 11.63 13.98
N GLY A 506 49.52 12.49 15.01
CA GLY A 506 50.60 13.46 15.22
C GLY A 506 50.72 14.48 14.09
N GLY A 507 49.64 14.83 13.40
CA GLY A 507 49.60 15.78 12.29
C GLY A 507 50.06 15.22 10.94
N VAL A 508 50.28 13.91 10.82
CA VAL A 508 50.67 13.23 9.57
C VAL A 508 49.63 12.16 9.22
N LEU A 509 49.27 12.06 7.93
CA LEU A 509 48.35 11.05 7.42
C LEU A 509 48.91 9.65 7.69
N ALA A 510 48.16 8.84 8.44
CA ALA A 510 48.51 7.48 8.80
C ALA A 510 47.83 6.43 7.91
N ALA A 511 46.60 6.69 7.47
CA ALA A 511 45.91 5.83 6.51
C ALA A 511 44.73 6.53 5.83
N VAL A 512 44.33 5.95 4.69
CA VAL A 512 43.07 6.22 4.04
C VAL A 512 42.24 4.93 4.04
N ILE A 513 41.07 4.98 4.65
CA ILE A 513 40.12 3.86 4.71
C ILE A 513 39.10 4.09 3.59
N CYS A 514 39.08 3.19 2.61
CA CYS A 514 38.19 3.24 1.48
C CYS A 514 36.84 2.57 1.86
N ILE A 515 35.78 3.34 1.83
CA ILE A 515 34.43 2.89 2.17
C ILE A 515 33.62 2.73 0.89
N SER A 516 33.00 1.59 0.73
CA SER A 516 32.10 1.27 -0.38
C SER A 516 30.71 1.03 0.16
N ASP A 517 29.69 1.61 -0.50
CA ASP A 517 28.29 1.25 -0.30
C ASP A 517 27.84 0.44 -1.53
N PRO A 518 27.86 -0.90 -1.44
CA PRO A 518 27.68 -1.76 -2.60
C PRO A 518 26.26 -1.65 -3.17
N MET A 519 26.18 -1.51 -4.47
CA MET A 519 24.89 -1.56 -5.19
C MET A 519 24.23 -2.94 -5.00
N ARG A 520 22.91 -2.95 -4.86
CA ARG A 520 22.11 -4.19 -4.77
C ARG A 520 22.29 -4.99 -6.05
N PRO A 521 22.50 -6.31 -5.96
CA PRO A 521 22.78 -7.15 -7.14
C PRO A 521 21.61 -7.22 -8.12
N GLU A 522 20.38 -6.99 -7.67
CA GLU A 522 19.16 -6.99 -8.48
C GLU A 522 18.96 -5.71 -9.32
N VAL A 523 19.65 -4.62 -9.04
CA VAL A 523 19.42 -3.30 -9.68
C VAL A 523 19.45 -3.35 -11.21
N PRO A 524 20.46 -3.92 -11.88
CA PRO A 524 20.50 -3.89 -13.35
C PRO A 524 19.31 -4.61 -13.99
N ASP A 525 18.86 -5.73 -13.42
CA ASP A 525 17.70 -6.47 -13.93
C ASP A 525 16.39 -5.72 -13.65
N VAL A 526 16.26 -5.09 -12.48
CA VAL A 526 15.11 -4.26 -12.12
C VAL A 526 15.00 -3.05 -13.05
N ILE A 527 16.08 -2.32 -13.30
CA ILE A 527 16.12 -1.17 -14.24
C ILE A 527 15.67 -1.61 -15.64
N LYS A 528 16.19 -2.72 -16.12
CA LYS A 528 15.76 -3.29 -17.41
C LYS A 528 14.27 -3.59 -17.44
N LYS A 529 13.75 -4.25 -16.42
CA LYS A 529 12.31 -4.61 -16.32
C LYS A 529 11.40 -3.38 -16.18
N LEU A 530 11.84 -2.34 -15.47
CA LEU A 530 11.12 -1.08 -15.38
C LEU A 530 11.03 -0.39 -16.76
N ARG A 531 12.09 -0.45 -17.54
CA ARG A 531 12.09 0.06 -18.91
C ARG A 531 11.11 -0.73 -19.80
N GLU A 532 11.11 -2.06 -19.69
CA GLU A 532 10.13 -2.94 -20.37
C GLU A 532 8.69 -2.68 -19.92
N ALA A 533 8.48 -2.28 -18.66
CA ALA A 533 7.17 -1.95 -18.11
C ALA A 533 6.65 -0.57 -18.53
N GLY A 534 7.49 0.27 -19.21
CA GLY A 534 7.07 1.51 -19.85
C GLY A 534 7.71 2.81 -19.35
N PHE A 535 8.73 2.75 -18.49
CA PHE A 535 9.53 3.93 -18.19
C PHE A 535 10.53 4.22 -19.30
N SER A 536 10.47 5.44 -19.83
CA SER A 536 11.35 5.89 -20.93
C SER A 536 12.59 6.65 -20.43
N ASN A 537 12.56 7.14 -19.20
CA ASN A 537 13.63 7.91 -18.59
C ASN A 537 13.86 7.47 -17.15
N ILE A 538 15.01 6.87 -16.88
CA ILE A 538 15.39 6.36 -15.56
C ILE A 538 16.62 7.11 -15.09
N VAL A 539 16.50 7.86 -14.01
CA VAL A 539 17.50 8.81 -13.51
C VAL A 539 17.96 8.41 -12.12
N MET A 540 19.24 8.52 -11.84
CA MET A 540 19.81 8.38 -10.50
C MET A 540 20.22 9.73 -9.94
N MET A 541 19.92 10.00 -8.68
CA MET A 541 20.41 11.17 -7.95
C MET A 541 21.24 10.75 -6.75
N THR A 542 22.32 11.50 -6.48
CA THR A 542 23.22 11.23 -5.35
C THR A 542 23.97 12.49 -4.92
N GLY A 543 24.28 12.58 -3.63
CA GLY A 543 25.21 13.57 -3.10
C GLY A 543 26.70 13.24 -3.34
N ASP A 544 27.00 12.06 -3.90
CA ASP A 544 28.37 11.65 -4.19
C ASP A 544 29.02 12.48 -5.29
N SER A 545 30.36 12.36 -5.37
CA SER A 545 31.14 12.96 -6.44
C SER A 545 30.70 12.45 -7.82
N ARG A 546 30.89 13.29 -8.83
CA ARG A 546 30.51 12.96 -10.22
C ARG A 546 31.17 11.67 -10.74
N HIS A 547 32.42 11.38 -10.32
CA HIS A 547 33.12 10.16 -10.75
C HIS A 547 32.51 8.90 -10.15
N THR A 548 32.22 8.90 -8.87
CA THR A 548 31.54 7.79 -8.17
C THR A 548 30.14 7.56 -8.76
N ALA A 549 29.39 8.64 -8.96
CA ALA A 549 28.05 8.58 -9.53
C ALA A 549 28.03 8.00 -10.94
N ALA A 550 28.99 8.39 -11.81
CA ALA A 550 29.10 7.88 -13.16
C ALA A 550 29.34 6.35 -13.21
N ALA A 551 30.27 5.85 -12.37
CA ALA A 551 30.58 4.42 -12.29
C ALA A 551 29.38 3.59 -11.83
N ILE A 552 28.61 4.10 -10.86
CA ILE A 552 27.41 3.44 -10.36
C ILE A 552 26.29 3.50 -11.41
N ALA A 553 26.08 4.63 -12.07
CA ALA A 553 25.06 4.81 -13.10
C ALA A 553 25.27 3.86 -14.29
N GLU A 554 26.52 3.69 -14.73
CA GLU A 554 26.89 2.74 -15.78
C GLU A 554 26.58 1.29 -15.35
N LYS A 555 26.99 0.89 -14.15
CA LYS A 555 26.70 -0.45 -13.60
C LYS A 555 25.21 -0.70 -13.41
N ALA A 556 24.43 0.31 -12.98
CA ALA A 556 22.99 0.23 -12.80
C ALA A 556 22.22 0.19 -14.13
N GLY A 557 22.75 0.78 -15.19
CA GLY A 557 22.11 0.88 -16.51
C GLY A 557 21.01 1.94 -16.55
N VAL A 558 21.13 3.02 -15.77
CA VAL A 558 20.22 4.18 -15.81
C VAL A 558 20.54 5.08 -17.02
N ASP A 559 19.57 5.91 -17.42
CA ASP A 559 19.69 6.75 -18.63
C ASP A 559 20.42 8.08 -18.35
N ASP A 560 20.28 8.65 -17.14
CA ASP A 560 20.95 9.87 -16.71
C ASP A 560 21.27 9.79 -15.22
N PHE A 561 22.19 10.63 -14.75
CA PHE A 561 22.48 10.76 -13.33
C PHE A 561 22.79 12.21 -12.94
N ARG A 562 22.50 12.55 -11.69
CA ARG A 562 22.84 13.84 -11.07
C ARG A 562 23.68 13.57 -9.83
N ALA A 563 24.87 14.13 -9.81
CA ALA A 563 25.86 14.03 -8.73
C ALA A 563 25.93 15.32 -7.94
N GLU A 564 26.44 15.26 -6.69
CA GLU A 564 26.64 16.41 -5.81
C GLU A 564 25.34 17.19 -5.54
N VAL A 565 24.20 16.47 -5.47
CA VAL A 565 22.86 17.05 -5.36
C VAL A 565 22.45 17.16 -3.89
N LEU A 566 22.06 18.35 -3.47
CA LEU A 566 21.46 18.59 -2.15
C LEU A 566 19.97 18.16 -2.15
N PRO A 567 19.36 17.92 -0.99
CA PRO A 567 17.93 17.54 -0.90
C PRO A 567 16.99 18.51 -1.60
N GLU A 568 17.27 19.81 -1.54
CA GLU A 568 16.47 20.88 -2.19
C GLU A 568 16.59 20.82 -3.72
N ASP A 569 17.79 20.51 -4.24
CA ASP A 569 18.03 20.41 -5.68
C ASP A 569 17.28 19.20 -6.30
N LYS A 570 17.11 18.12 -5.52
CA LYS A 570 16.31 16.96 -5.95
C LYS A 570 14.87 17.36 -6.25
N ALA A 571 14.24 18.13 -5.36
CA ALA A 571 12.88 18.63 -5.56
C ALA A 571 12.79 19.57 -6.76
N ALA A 572 13.74 20.50 -6.91
CA ALA A 572 13.81 21.44 -8.04
C ALA A 572 13.92 20.72 -9.39
N TYR A 573 14.74 19.65 -9.47
CA TYR A 573 14.84 18.84 -10.68
C TYR A 573 13.52 18.16 -11.04
N ILE A 574 12.81 17.60 -10.04
CA ILE A 574 11.50 16.96 -10.26
C ILE A 574 10.50 17.96 -10.81
N GLU A 575 10.44 19.16 -10.23
CA GLU A 575 9.55 20.23 -10.71
C GLU A 575 9.92 20.68 -12.14
N GLU A 576 11.20 20.74 -12.47
CA GLU A 576 11.67 21.04 -13.82
C GLU A 576 11.19 19.97 -14.84
N GLN A 577 11.29 18.67 -14.52
CA GLN A 577 10.80 17.61 -15.39
C GLN A 577 9.28 17.66 -15.56
N LYS A 578 8.54 17.92 -14.47
CA LYS A 578 7.09 18.11 -14.51
C LYS A 578 6.69 19.31 -15.38
N ALA A 579 7.43 20.42 -15.30
CA ALA A 579 7.22 21.59 -16.17
C ALA A 579 7.46 21.29 -17.64
N LYS A 580 8.32 20.33 -17.97
CA LYS A 580 8.53 19.81 -19.35
C LYS A 580 7.40 18.86 -19.81
N GLY A 581 6.47 18.53 -18.95
CA GLY A 581 5.32 17.67 -19.25
C GLY A 581 5.52 16.19 -18.93
N HIS A 582 6.63 15.81 -18.29
CA HIS A 582 6.89 14.45 -17.82
C HIS A 582 6.05 14.13 -16.57
N ARG A 583 5.68 12.85 -16.42
CA ARG A 583 5.11 12.30 -15.21
C ARG A 583 6.21 11.63 -14.41
N VAL A 584 6.55 12.20 -13.28
CA VAL A 584 7.75 11.85 -12.50
C VAL A 584 7.40 11.07 -11.25
N ILE A 585 8.03 9.89 -11.09
CA ILE A 585 8.02 9.10 -9.87
C ILE A 585 9.36 9.32 -9.15
N MET A 586 9.32 9.58 -7.84
CA MET A 586 10.52 9.63 -7.00
C MET A 586 10.55 8.44 -6.06
N ILE A 587 11.71 7.80 -5.97
CA ILE A 587 11.97 6.67 -5.07
C ILE A 587 13.11 7.03 -4.14
N GLY A 588 12.85 6.95 -2.85
CA GLY A 588 13.82 7.22 -1.79
C GLY A 588 13.58 6.36 -0.55
N ASP A 589 14.52 6.39 0.39
CA ASP A 589 14.47 5.61 1.63
C ASP A 589 14.24 6.47 2.88
N GLY A 590 14.46 7.78 2.81
CA GLY A 590 14.75 8.57 3.96
C GLY A 590 14.09 9.91 4.14
N VAL A 591 14.40 10.48 5.27
CA VAL A 591 14.00 11.82 5.70
C VAL A 591 14.55 12.89 4.74
N ASN A 592 15.77 12.66 4.22
CA ASN A 592 16.46 13.59 3.31
C ASN A 592 15.76 13.73 1.95
N ASP A 593 14.96 12.73 1.54
CA ASP A 593 14.25 12.74 0.26
C ASP A 593 12.84 13.27 0.37
N SER A 594 12.37 13.62 1.57
CA SER A 594 11.01 14.09 1.84
C SER A 594 10.57 15.22 0.93
N PRO A 595 11.36 16.27 0.65
CA PRO A 595 10.99 17.33 -0.29
C PRO A 595 10.80 16.79 -1.73
N ALA A 596 11.69 15.90 -2.17
CA ALA A 596 11.64 15.30 -3.50
C ALA A 596 10.45 14.33 -3.66
N LEU A 597 10.18 13.50 -2.64
CA LEU A 597 9.02 12.61 -2.61
C LEU A 597 7.71 13.39 -2.70
N SER A 598 7.62 14.54 -2.01
CA SER A 598 6.43 15.40 -2.05
C SER A 598 6.28 16.17 -3.36
N ALA A 599 7.38 16.54 -4.02
CA ALA A 599 7.37 17.26 -5.29
C ALA A 599 6.98 16.37 -6.49
N ALA A 600 7.21 15.06 -6.40
CA ALA A 600 6.90 14.10 -7.45
C ALA A 600 5.38 13.94 -7.71
N ASP A 601 5.00 13.41 -8.87
CA ASP A 601 3.60 13.00 -9.11
C ASP A 601 3.22 11.81 -8.22
N VAL A 602 4.20 10.91 -7.96
CA VAL A 602 4.09 9.84 -6.96
C VAL A 602 5.42 9.67 -6.23
N GLY A 603 5.39 9.82 -4.92
CA GLY A 603 6.51 9.50 -4.04
C GLY A 603 6.42 8.07 -3.55
N ILE A 604 7.50 7.29 -3.70
CA ILE A 604 7.58 5.89 -3.26
C ILE A 604 8.70 5.75 -2.23
N ALA A 605 8.36 5.32 -1.02
CA ALA A 605 9.35 4.97 0.02
C ALA A 605 9.62 3.47 0.01
N ILE A 606 10.92 3.10 0.02
CA ILE A 606 11.38 1.71 0.08
C ILE A 606 11.92 1.42 1.48
N SER A 607 11.69 0.18 1.93
CA SER A 607 12.30 -0.45 3.10
C SER A 607 11.74 -0.05 4.47
N GLU A 608 12.25 -0.71 5.49
CA GLU A 608 12.00 -0.45 6.92
C GLU A 608 12.59 0.89 7.40
N GLY A 609 13.08 1.74 6.48
CA GLY A 609 13.59 3.07 6.70
C GLY A 609 12.66 3.98 7.51
N ALA A 610 13.10 5.17 7.80
CA ALA A 610 12.44 6.11 8.69
C ALA A 610 10.92 6.12 8.51
N GLN A 611 10.17 5.89 9.58
CA GLN A 611 8.68 5.91 9.56
C GLN A 611 8.15 7.23 8.97
N LEU A 612 8.93 8.30 9.07
CA LEU A 612 8.63 9.60 8.48
C LEU A 612 8.51 9.54 6.95
N ALA A 613 9.42 8.84 6.27
CA ALA A 613 9.33 8.68 4.81
C ALA A 613 8.05 7.93 4.39
N ARG A 614 7.60 6.98 5.20
CA ARG A 614 6.32 6.27 4.98
C ARG A 614 5.11 7.17 5.14
N GLU A 615 5.16 8.16 6.05
CA GLU A 615 4.06 9.11 6.23
C GLU A 615 3.97 10.12 5.08
N ILE A 616 5.09 10.51 4.50
CA ILE A 616 5.14 11.47 3.40
C ILE A 616 4.87 10.81 2.05
N ALA A 617 5.46 9.64 1.79
CA ALA A 617 5.31 8.94 0.52
C ALA A 617 3.85 8.52 0.23
N ASP A 618 3.46 8.55 -1.02
CA ASP A 618 2.15 8.14 -1.52
C ASP A 618 2.00 6.61 -1.58
N ILE A 619 3.12 5.93 -1.81
CA ILE A 619 3.22 4.46 -1.85
C ILE A 619 4.40 4.02 -1.00
N THR A 620 4.21 2.96 -0.23
CA THR A 620 5.27 2.38 0.60
C THR A 620 5.51 0.92 0.21
N VAL A 621 6.76 0.56 0.01
CA VAL A 621 7.23 -0.81 -0.21
C VAL A 621 7.78 -1.34 1.11
N SER A 622 7.09 -2.29 1.76
CA SER A 622 7.46 -2.79 3.09
C SER A 622 8.52 -3.90 3.06
N GLU A 623 8.85 -4.43 1.90
CA GLU A 623 9.86 -5.47 1.71
C GLU A 623 11.12 -4.87 1.07
N ASP A 624 12.28 -5.24 1.57
CA ASP A 624 13.58 -4.84 1.01
C ASP A 624 13.89 -5.56 -0.32
N ASN A 625 13.05 -5.28 -1.34
CA ASN A 625 13.08 -5.95 -2.63
C ASN A 625 12.60 -5.04 -3.76
N LEU A 626 13.53 -4.59 -4.59
CA LEU A 626 13.25 -3.67 -5.70
C LEU A 626 12.34 -4.23 -6.80
N TYR A 627 12.23 -5.54 -6.94
CA TYR A 627 11.28 -6.12 -7.90
C TYR A 627 9.82 -5.78 -7.58
N ARG A 628 9.52 -5.35 -6.35
CA ARG A 628 8.20 -4.85 -5.98
C ARG A 628 7.80 -3.60 -6.78
N LEU A 629 8.77 -2.79 -7.21
CA LEU A 629 8.52 -1.63 -8.08
C LEU A 629 8.05 -2.06 -9.47
N VAL A 630 8.67 -3.10 -10.03
CA VAL A 630 8.24 -3.68 -11.30
C VAL A 630 6.81 -4.21 -11.20
N LEU A 631 6.54 -4.98 -10.13
CA LEU A 631 5.20 -5.52 -9.86
C LEU A 631 4.17 -4.41 -9.69
N LEU A 632 4.50 -3.35 -8.98
CA LEU A 632 3.64 -2.18 -8.76
C LEU A 632 3.27 -1.51 -10.11
N LYS A 633 4.24 -1.31 -11.00
CA LYS A 633 3.99 -0.77 -12.34
C LYS A 633 3.14 -1.72 -13.18
N GLU A 634 3.36 -3.02 -13.10
CA GLU A 634 2.54 -4.03 -13.80
C GLU A 634 1.09 -4.04 -13.32
N ILE A 635 0.86 -3.96 -11.99
CA ILE A 635 -0.50 -3.85 -11.43
C ILE A 635 -1.18 -2.56 -11.91
N SER A 636 -0.46 -1.44 -11.90
CA SER A 636 -0.97 -0.15 -12.39
C SER A 636 -1.35 -0.21 -13.87
N ASN A 637 -0.51 -0.80 -14.71
CA ASN A 637 -0.80 -1.01 -16.12
C ASN A 637 -1.99 -1.97 -16.33
N ALA A 638 -2.11 -3.01 -15.50
CA ALA A 638 -3.22 -3.97 -15.55
C ALA A 638 -4.55 -3.31 -15.11
N LEU A 639 -4.51 -2.41 -14.13
CA LEU A 639 -5.65 -1.59 -13.73
C LEU A 639 -6.19 -0.81 -14.93
N PHE A 640 -5.34 -0.10 -15.67
CA PHE A 640 -5.75 0.65 -16.86
C PHE A 640 -6.34 -0.23 -17.96
N ARG A 641 -5.73 -1.40 -18.21
CA ARG A 641 -6.28 -2.36 -19.17
C ARG A 641 -7.65 -2.86 -18.76
N ARG A 642 -7.85 -3.18 -17.47
CA ARG A 642 -9.13 -3.63 -16.92
C ARG A 642 -10.20 -2.55 -17.02
N VAL A 643 -9.87 -1.32 -16.65
CA VAL A 643 -10.74 -0.14 -16.77
C VAL A 643 -11.16 0.07 -18.22
N SER A 644 -10.22 0.06 -19.16
CA SER A 644 -10.52 0.21 -20.58
C SER A 644 -11.38 -0.93 -21.16
N PHE A 645 -11.14 -2.16 -20.69
CA PHE A 645 -11.97 -3.30 -21.05
C PHE A 645 -13.41 -3.14 -20.55
N ASN A 646 -13.57 -2.82 -19.26
CA ASN A 646 -14.90 -2.61 -18.65
C ASN A 646 -15.66 -1.51 -19.39
N TYR A 647 -15.00 -0.39 -19.71
CA TYR A 647 -15.60 0.71 -20.46
C TYR A 647 -16.11 0.27 -21.84
N ARG A 648 -15.25 -0.37 -22.63
CA ARG A 648 -15.60 -0.85 -23.99
C ARG A 648 -16.71 -1.88 -23.94
N PHE A 649 -16.67 -2.80 -22.98
CA PHE A 649 -17.67 -3.83 -22.81
C PHE A 649 -19.04 -3.21 -22.44
N VAL A 650 -19.09 -2.31 -21.46
CA VAL A 650 -20.33 -1.65 -21.02
C VAL A 650 -20.97 -0.91 -22.18
N ILE A 651 -20.19 -0.13 -22.92
CA ILE A 651 -20.74 0.62 -24.08
C ILE A 651 -21.23 -0.32 -25.16
N GLY A 652 -20.41 -1.28 -25.58
CA GLY A 652 -20.75 -2.19 -26.67
C GLY A 652 -21.96 -3.07 -26.33
N TYR A 653 -21.99 -3.65 -25.12
CA TYR A 653 -23.08 -4.51 -24.68
C TYR A 653 -24.40 -3.75 -24.54
N ASN A 654 -24.40 -2.60 -23.88
CA ASN A 654 -25.60 -1.79 -23.70
C ASN A 654 -26.11 -1.21 -25.02
N MET A 655 -25.23 -0.79 -25.92
CA MET A 655 -25.63 -0.40 -27.27
C MET A 655 -26.30 -1.56 -28.03
N GLY A 656 -25.75 -2.76 -27.91
CA GLY A 656 -26.35 -3.98 -28.47
C GLY A 656 -27.76 -4.23 -27.92
N LEU A 657 -27.96 -4.10 -26.60
CA LEU A 657 -29.29 -4.24 -25.97
C LEU A 657 -30.28 -3.18 -26.47
N ILE A 658 -29.86 -1.93 -26.61
CA ILE A 658 -30.68 -0.84 -27.15
C ILE A 658 -31.07 -1.14 -28.57
N LEU A 659 -30.19 -1.56 -29.46
CA LEU A 659 -30.49 -1.91 -30.85
C LEU A 659 -31.45 -3.07 -30.92
N LEU A 660 -31.24 -4.15 -30.16
CA LEU A 660 -32.18 -5.29 -30.13
C LEU A 660 -33.59 -4.89 -29.62
N GLY A 661 -33.66 -3.98 -28.65
CA GLY A 661 -34.92 -3.40 -28.18
C GLY A 661 -35.59 -2.53 -29.25
N LEU A 662 -34.82 -1.71 -29.98
CA LEU A 662 -35.32 -0.86 -31.06
C LEU A 662 -35.92 -1.67 -32.22
N PHE A 663 -35.26 -2.77 -32.58
CA PHE A 663 -35.82 -3.71 -33.57
C PHE A 663 -37.00 -4.52 -33.03
N GLY A 664 -37.31 -4.42 -31.74
CA GLY A 664 -38.45 -5.14 -31.12
C GLY A 664 -38.15 -6.61 -30.81
N ILE A 665 -36.90 -7.04 -30.88
CA ILE A 665 -36.46 -8.40 -30.57
C ILE A 665 -36.51 -8.65 -29.07
N LEU A 666 -36.09 -7.66 -28.26
CA LEU A 666 -36.09 -7.76 -26.80
C LEU A 666 -37.16 -6.88 -26.19
N PRO A 667 -38.06 -7.46 -25.34
CA PRO A 667 -38.97 -6.68 -24.51
C PRO A 667 -38.21 -5.84 -23.45
N PRO A 668 -38.74 -4.67 -23.02
CA PRO A 668 -38.07 -3.79 -22.05
C PRO A 668 -37.66 -4.47 -20.76
N GLY A 669 -38.50 -5.38 -20.22
CA GLY A 669 -38.15 -6.11 -18.99
C GLY A 669 -37.01 -7.10 -19.15
N VAL A 670 -36.86 -7.71 -20.35
CA VAL A 670 -35.71 -8.59 -20.65
C VAL A 670 -34.43 -7.76 -20.83
N SER A 671 -34.52 -6.61 -21.51
CA SER A 671 -33.39 -5.68 -21.64
C SER A 671 -32.88 -5.21 -20.28
N ALA A 672 -33.81 -4.83 -19.36
CA ALA A 672 -33.42 -4.46 -17.98
C ALA A 672 -32.78 -5.62 -17.21
N LEU A 673 -33.30 -6.85 -17.34
CA LEU A 673 -32.73 -8.03 -16.69
C LEU A 673 -31.31 -8.31 -17.20
N LEU A 674 -31.09 -8.30 -18.51
CA LEU A 674 -29.79 -8.53 -19.13
C LEU A 674 -28.79 -7.42 -18.77
N HIS A 675 -29.24 -6.17 -18.77
CA HIS A 675 -28.46 -5.03 -18.31
C HIS A 675 -27.96 -5.20 -16.86
N ASN A 676 -28.88 -5.47 -15.91
CA ASN A 676 -28.50 -5.66 -14.51
C ASN A 676 -27.61 -6.89 -14.29
N THR A 677 -27.83 -7.96 -15.06
CA THR A 677 -26.96 -9.15 -15.01
C THR A 677 -25.55 -8.82 -15.50
N SER A 678 -25.42 -8.04 -16.58
CA SER A 678 -24.11 -7.60 -17.08
C SER A 678 -23.40 -6.68 -16.10
N THR A 679 -24.10 -5.75 -15.46
CA THR A 679 -23.56 -4.86 -14.42
C THR A 679 -23.02 -5.65 -13.24
N LEU A 680 -23.76 -6.65 -12.75
CA LEU A 680 -23.29 -7.56 -11.72
C LEU A 680 -22.06 -8.36 -12.19
N GLY A 681 -22.08 -8.89 -13.41
CA GLY A 681 -20.98 -9.66 -13.99
C GLY A 681 -19.68 -8.84 -14.07
N ILE A 682 -19.78 -7.58 -14.51
CA ILE A 682 -18.64 -6.65 -14.56
C ILE A 682 -18.17 -6.30 -13.14
N GLY A 683 -19.08 -6.04 -12.20
CA GLY A 683 -18.75 -5.79 -10.81
C GLY A 683 -17.97 -6.95 -10.20
N LEU A 684 -18.43 -8.18 -10.37
CA LEU A 684 -17.73 -9.39 -9.91
C LEU A 684 -16.38 -9.58 -10.60
N HIS A 685 -16.29 -9.33 -11.91
CA HIS A 685 -15.02 -9.37 -12.65
C HIS A 685 -14.04 -8.31 -12.14
N SER A 686 -14.51 -7.12 -11.80
CA SER A 686 -13.71 -6.04 -11.23
C SER A 686 -13.15 -6.35 -9.85
N MET A 687 -13.76 -7.28 -9.11
CA MET A 687 -13.26 -7.74 -7.79
C MET A 687 -12.16 -8.80 -7.88
N THR A 688 -11.88 -9.36 -9.05
CA THR A 688 -10.82 -10.37 -9.22
C THR A 688 -9.45 -9.72 -9.29
N ASN A 689 -8.39 -10.48 -8.96
CA ASN A 689 -7.02 -10.03 -9.10
C ASN A 689 -6.73 -9.60 -10.55
N LEU A 690 -5.87 -8.61 -10.70
CA LEU A 690 -5.53 -8.00 -12.00
C LEU A 690 -4.47 -8.81 -12.74
N LEU A 691 -3.53 -9.40 -11.99
CA LEU A 691 -2.47 -10.24 -12.54
C LEU A 691 -2.84 -11.73 -12.44
N PRO A 692 -2.43 -12.58 -13.39
CA PRO A 692 -2.60 -14.03 -13.32
C PRO A 692 -1.76 -14.63 -12.19
N GLU A 693 -2.32 -15.60 -11.43
CA GLU A 693 -1.62 -16.27 -10.31
C GLU A 693 -0.31 -16.97 -10.73
N GLU A 694 -0.21 -17.49 -11.96
CA GLU A 694 0.99 -18.14 -12.48
C GLU A 694 2.21 -17.20 -12.58
N LYS A 695 2.01 -15.96 -13.00
CA LYS A 695 3.09 -14.96 -13.08
C LYS A 695 3.63 -14.56 -11.71
N THR A 696 2.81 -14.67 -10.68
CA THR A 696 3.17 -14.34 -9.31
C THR A 696 3.99 -15.48 -8.67
N CYS A 697 3.64 -16.74 -8.91
CA CYS A 697 4.32 -17.91 -8.38
C CYS A 697 5.68 -18.21 -9.03
N GLU A 698 5.80 -18.07 -10.36
CA GLU A 698 7.06 -18.32 -11.07
C GLU A 698 8.16 -17.34 -10.63
N ARG A 699 7.85 -16.07 -10.47
CA ARG A 699 8.81 -15.03 -10.01
C ARG A 699 9.23 -15.18 -8.54
N ILE A 700 8.39 -15.79 -7.70
CA ILE A 700 8.73 -16.11 -6.28
C ILE A 700 9.58 -17.38 -6.20
N SER A 701 9.36 -18.37 -7.06
CA SER A 701 10.11 -19.64 -7.07
C SER A 701 11.50 -19.52 -7.70
N GLU A 702 11.70 -18.72 -8.73
CA GLU A 702 13.02 -18.42 -9.32
C GLU A 702 13.95 -17.75 -8.30
N LYS A 703 13.42 -16.95 -7.37
CA LYS A 703 14.20 -16.30 -6.32
C LYS A 703 14.65 -17.24 -5.20
N ARG A 704 13.84 -18.23 -4.81
CA ARG A 704 14.25 -19.21 -3.81
C ARG A 704 15.41 -20.08 -4.28
N SER A 705 15.49 -20.36 -5.57
CA SER A 705 16.60 -21.10 -6.17
C SER A 705 17.87 -20.26 -6.33
N GLN A 706 17.77 -18.95 -6.58
CA GLN A 706 18.94 -18.06 -6.69
C GLN A 706 19.52 -17.66 -5.32
N SER A 707 18.69 -17.45 -4.30
CA SER A 707 19.18 -17.16 -2.93
C SER A 707 19.80 -18.39 -2.26
N LEU A 708 19.38 -19.61 -2.63
CA LEU A 708 20.00 -20.88 -2.17
C LEU A 708 21.27 -21.22 -2.94
N ALA A 709 21.52 -20.63 -4.11
CA ALA A 709 22.73 -20.81 -4.88
C ALA A 709 23.84 -19.78 -4.55
N SER A 710 23.49 -18.70 -3.82
CA SER A 710 24.43 -17.64 -3.39
C SER A 710 24.72 -17.65 -1.89
N ALA A 711 24.13 -18.57 -1.09
CA ALA A 711 24.49 -18.90 0.28
C ALA A 711 25.33 -20.19 0.31
#